data_b2fad3cbd05e82749dcb2467c91537c6
#
_entry.id   b2fad3cbd05e82749dcb2467c91537c6
#
_cell.length_a   1.000
_cell.length_b   1.000
_cell.length_c   1.000
_cell.angle_alpha   90.00
_cell.angle_beta   90.00
_cell.angle_gamma   90.00
#
_symmetry.space_group_name_H-M   'P 1'
#
loop_
_entity.id
_entity.type
_entity.pdbx_description
1 polymer ?
#
loop_
_entity_poly.entity_id
_entity_poly.type
_entity_poly.pdbx_seq_one_letter_code
_entity_poly.pdbx_strand_id
1 'polypeptide(L)'
;MSKTPAVLLISPGILKWTDMDFGLPHLVSMGGYLRHHTGVRVELLDLNYEGGDHSTLLKTVESLGPHLLIGVSCYSSFDYMRVMALARFIKDHLPDVPLVTGGYHASALPEDVVFDGSPFDAVVLGEGEIPMRQIVETLLGGGVLTKQRYGPALIQDLDTLPPYDWSLLDRYWPRAHALGRKFQIYLSRGCPYHCTFCMERSKSGYSWRSYSAGRAVEELERLSARTDLSRWVINIADPLFGFQRAWRREVLAGIIDKGLLPRQYWTLTRSDDLNEEDISLLARARFSIGIGLESGSPTMLAQMQKGNTATRYLGAVRQLARLSHDHGLTWAVNVIVGHPGETPQTLQETAAFVSELFQSTDTTRGWLSVDPFRLYPGSAVHQQRADWSAKYGAKFYAPEWWKSWYDLGFHAQHLDAGRDMPFETRVRAMHATYRPLLLDIADRFVGQDRSVDAVYRNSIRQQAEALSDSRLQHTLAQAGRSHRRVDPQLRIPLGMNLKDPWIRRREMAVRRLLARGVLRSADLIAALLRVAPERMMGPDEAGAVLEGATPPVLAEGLLPVSLGIDVLATGLEALEPEPGQVVADLTGRSAYVGALLSRLVGPSGRVIVNQPLPEDPATTTALEALGNVTVRCVPQDALLNLPEPVDRIWIGAALPRRPALAPMLKPEGRAVVAIGPRFRRQDLVTLRVEAGQTIEQIVARM
;
A
#
# COMPACT_ATOMS: atom_id res chain seq x y z
N MET A 1 -23.11 19.14 31.15
CA MET A 1 -23.67 19.58 29.85
C MET A 1 -23.39 18.51 28.83
N SER A 2 -24.41 17.92 28.16
CA SER A 2 -24.19 16.96 27.08
C SER A 2 -23.51 17.68 25.92
N LYS A 3 -22.41 17.08 25.40
CA LYS A 3 -21.75 17.64 24.22
C LYS A 3 -22.72 17.63 23.04
N THR A 4 -22.74 18.67 22.22
CA THR A 4 -23.49 18.71 20.98
C THR A 4 -22.96 17.59 20.04
N PRO A 5 -23.83 16.84 19.34
CA PRO A 5 -23.38 15.82 18.38
C PRO A 5 -22.41 16.38 17.33
N ALA A 6 -21.41 15.59 16.97
CA ALA A 6 -20.35 15.99 16.04
C ALA A 6 -20.40 15.19 14.74
N VAL A 7 -19.90 15.78 13.68
CA VAL A 7 -19.41 15.05 12.51
C VAL A 7 -17.96 14.66 12.77
N LEU A 8 -17.66 13.38 12.79
CA LEU A 8 -16.30 12.86 12.91
C LEU A 8 -15.78 12.46 11.53
N LEU A 9 -14.70 13.08 11.08
CA LEU A 9 -14.02 12.76 9.82
C LEU A 9 -12.77 11.93 10.11
N ILE A 10 -12.66 10.76 9.51
CA ILE A 10 -11.55 9.83 9.76
C ILE A 10 -10.71 9.64 8.49
N SER A 11 -9.40 9.92 8.61
CA SER A 11 -8.39 9.46 7.67
C SER A 11 -7.89 8.07 8.14
N PRO A 12 -8.03 7.00 7.33
CA PRO A 12 -7.70 5.64 7.77
C PRO A 12 -6.20 5.38 7.95
N GLY A 13 -5.36 6.36 7.67
CA GLY A 13 -3.91 6.23 7.70
C GLY A 13 -3.34 5.50 6.47
N ILE A 14 -2.04 5.62 6.26
CA ILE A 14 -1.31 4.97 5.17
C ILE A 14 -0.49 3.82 5.72
N LEU A 15 -0.41 2.69 4.99
CA LEU A 15 0.41 1.53 5.39
C LEU A 15 1.93 1.78 5.37
N LYS A 16 2.39 2.83 4.70
CA LYS A 16 3.82 3.16 4.58
C LYS A 16 4.22 4.21 5.62
N TRP A 17 5.00 3.80 6.60
CA TRP A 17 5.51 4.62 7.70
C TRP A 17 6.65 5.58 7.31
N THR A 18 7.11 5.60 6.07
CA THR A 18 8.33 6.31 5.67
C THR A 18 8.16 7.80 5.45
N ASP A 19 6.94 8.27 5.10
CA ASP A 19 6.65 9.67 4.86
C ASP A 19 5.32 10.02 5.53
N MET A 20 5.40 10.52 6.77
CA MET A 20 4.20 11.03 7.46
C MET A 20 3.82 12.38 6.85
N ASP A 21 2.99 12.33 5.82
CA ASP A 21 2.35 13.51 5.25
C ASP A 21 1.34 14.07 6.26
N PHE A 22 1.35 15.38 6.44
CA PHE A 22 0.45 16.09 7.34
C PHE A 22 -0.36 17.11 6.55
N GLY A 23 -1.52 17.53 7.08
CA GLY A 23 -2.35 18.56 6.49
C GLY A 23 -3.76 18.09 6.09
N LEU A 24 -3.92 16.92 5.49
CA LEU A 24 -5.21 16.35 5.07
C LEU A 24 -6.15 17.39 4.42
N PRO A 25 -5.73 18.12 3.38
CA PRO A 25 -6.44 19.32 2.90
C PRO A 25 -7.88 19.03 2.47
N HIS A 26 -8.18 17.80 1.98
CA HIS A 26 -9.51 17.39 1.60
C HIS A 26 -10.48 17.27 2.80
N LEU A 27 -10.00 16.79 3.96
CA LEU A 27 -10.83 16.68 5.17
C LEU A 27 -10.89 18.01 5.92
N VAL A 28 -9.81 18.77 5.92
CA VAL A 28 -9.78 20.12 6.56
C VAL A 28 -10.69 21.10 5.82
N SER A 29 -10.64 21.12 4.48
CA SER A 29 -11.56 21.94 3.66
C SER A 29 -13.01 21.54 3.92
N MET A 30 -13.33 20.25 3.84
CA MET A 30 -14.68 19.74 4.07
C MET A 30 -15.16 20.03 5.50
N GLY A 31 -14.32 19.81 6.51
CA GLY A 31 -14.67 20.09 7.92
C GLY A 31 -14.91 21.56 8.17
N GLY A 32 -14.07 22.45 7.64
CA GLY A 32 -14.26 23.91 7.69
C GLY A 32 -15.55 24.35 7.00
N TYR A 33 -15.82 23.77 5.82
CA TYR A 33 -17.06 24.03 5.08
C TYR A 33 -18.32 23.63 5.87
N LEU A 34 -18.31 22.45 6.50
CA LEU A 34 -19.42 21.99 7.33
C LEU A 34 -19.62 22.89 8.55
N ARG A 35 -18.56 23.23 9.28
CA ARG A 35 -18.63 24.17 10.42
C ARG A 35 -19.25 25.51 10.01
N HIS A 36 -18.79 26.06 8.89
CA HIS A 36 -19.23 27.37 8.40
C HIS A 36 -20.70 27.38 8.00
N HIS A 37 -21.17 26.37 7.27
CA HIS A 37 -22.51 26.37 6.69
C HIS A 37 -23.61 25.77 7.58
N THR A 38 -23.25 24.86 8.49
CA THR A 38 -24.25 24.15 9.31
C THR A 38 -24.14 24.44 10.80
N GLY A 39 -23.04 25.06 11.24
CA GLY A 39 -22.75 25.27 12.65
C GLY A 39 -22.49 23.97 13.44
N VAL A 40 -22.43 22.81 12.79
CA VAL A 40 -22.19 21.53 13.44
C VAL A 40 -20.75 21.45 13.98
N ARG A 41 -20.58 20.79 15.13
CA ARG A 41 -19.26 20.47 15.64
C ARG A 41 -18.59 19.44 14.74
N VAL A 42 -17.37 19.69 14.28
CA VAL A 42 -16.59 18.77 13.45
C VAL A 42 -15.31 18.39 14.17
N GLU A 43 -15.03 17.11 14.23
CA GLU A 43 -13.78 16.53 14.73
C GLU A 43 -13.08 15.79 13.61
N LEU A 44 -11.74 15.78 13.63
CA LEU A 44 -10.92 15.07 12.67
C LEU A 44 -10.04 14.04 13.40
N LEU A 45 -10.02 12.82 12.88
CA LEU A 45 -9.20 11.73 13.38
C LEU A 45 -8.25 11.23 12.27
N ASP A 46 -6.95 11.48 12.46
CA ASP A 46 -5.90 11.02 11.54
C ASP A 46 -5.20 9.80 12.12
N LEU A 47 -5.48 8.62 11.58
CA LEU A 47 -4.90 7.36 12.07
C LEU A 47 -3.41 7.20 11.75
N ASN A 48 -2.80 8.07 10.93
CA ASN A 48 -1.34 8.14 10.82
C ASN A 48 -0.69 8.71 12.09
N TYR A 49 -1.39 9.62 12.76
CA TYR A 49 -0.89 10.33 13.94
C TYR A 49 -1.49 9.81 15.24
N GLU A 50 -2.59 9.05 15.20
CA GLU A 50 -3.08 8.32 16.36
C GLU A 50 -2.20 7.10 16.63
N GLY A 51 -1.70 6.99 17.84
CA GLY A 51 -1.03 5.79 18.30
C GLY A 51 -2.04 4.80 18.89
N GLY A 52 -1.64 3.54 18.96
CA GLY A 52 -2.39 2.53 19.72
C GLY A 52 -3.12 1.51 18.86
N ASP A 53 -3.87 0.67 19.55
CA ASP A 53 -4.62 -0.44 18.99
C ASP A 53 -6.10 -0.08 18.76
N HIS A 54 -6.89 -1.04 18.30
CA HIS A 54 -8.32 -0.87 18.08
C HIS A 54 -9.12 -0.45 19.33
N SER A 55 -8.70 -0.83 20.54
CA SER A 55 -9.38 -0.38 21.77
C SER A 55 -9.09 1.08 22.06
N THR A 56 -7.88 1.54 21.77
CA THR A 56 -7.51 2.94 21.86
C THR A 56 -8.28 3.75 20.82
N LEU A 57 -8.40 3.25 19.60
CA LEU A 57 -9.22 3.86 18.55
C LEU A 57 -10.68 3.99 19.00
N LEU A 58 -11.30 2.93 19.51
CA LEU A 58 -12.69 2.97 19.96
C LEU A 58 -12.88 4.02 21.08
N LYS A 59 -12.02 3.99 22.12
CA LYS A 59 -12.05 5.00 23.18
C LYS A 59 -11.90 6.42 22.66
N THR A 60 -11.02 6.62 21.66
CA THR A 60 -10.82 7.92 21.01
C THR A 60 -12.10 8.34 20.28
N VAL A 61 -12.68 7.46 19.46
CA VAL A 61 -13.94 7.72 18.76
C VAL A 61 -15.04 8.06 19.77
N GLU A 62 -15.25 7.23 20.80
CA GLU A 62 -16.25 7.49 21.84
C GLU A 62 -16.03 8.83 22.57
N SER A 63 -14.77 9.19 22.86
CA SER A 63 -14.44 10.44 23.56
C SER A 63 -14.75 11.71 22.75
N LEU A 64 -14.72 11.59 21.42
CA LEU A 64 -15.07 12.65 20.47
C LEU A 64 -16.59 12.77 20.23
N GLY A 65 -17.36 11.80 20.71
CA GLY A 65 -18.83 11.81 20.60
C GLY A 65 -19.53 12.81 21.54
N PRO A 66 -20.88 12.78 21.53
CA PRO A 66 -21.74 11.98 20.68
C PRO A 66 -21.58 12.34 19.19
N HIS A 67 -21.89 11.38 18.28
CA HIS A 67 -21.73 11.55 16.85
C HIS A 67 -23.09 11.72 16.16
N LEU A 68 -23.20 12.74 15.31
CA LEU A 68 -24.26 12.88 14.32
C LEU A 68 -23.99 11.97 13.12
N LEU A 69 -22.70 11.86 12.73
CA LEU A 69 -22.22 11.18 11.54
C LEU A 69 -20.74 10.85 11.69
N ILE A 70 -20.32 9.71 11.16
CA ILE A 70 -18.90 9.40 10.97
C ILE A 70 -18.60 9.25 9.48
N GLY A 71 -17.67 10.06 8.97
CA GLY A 71 -17.15 9.99 7.59
C GLY A 71 -15.78 9.33 7.56
N VAL A 72 -15.60 8.28 6.76
CA VAL A 72 -14.30 7.60 6.58
C VAL A 72 -13.80 7.84 5.16
N SER A 73 -12.61 8.42 5.02
CA SER A 73 -12.03 8.71 3.71
C SER A 73 -11.52 7.43 3.03
N CYS A 74 -12.04 7.10 1.83
CA CYS A 74 -11.48 6.10 0.92
C CYS A 74 -10.75 6.81 -0.23
N TYR A 75 -9.66 7.50 0.13
CA TYR A 75 -8.94 8.35 -0.79
C TYR A 75 -8.34 7.57 -1.97
N SER A 76 -7.81 6.39 -1.70
CA SER A 76 -7.17 5.54 -2.70
C SER A 76 -7.78 4.13 -2.71
N SER A 77 -7.71 3.46 -3.85
CA SER A 77 -8.09 2.04 -3.95
C SER A 77 -7.20 1.13 -3.09
N PHE A 78 -5.98 1.56 -2.76
CA PHE A 78 -5.12 0.87 -1.80
C PHE A 78 -5.66 0.88 -0.37
N ASP A 79 -6.56 1.81 -0.07
CA ASP A 79 -7.16 1.93 1.26
C ASP A 79 -8.47 1.15 1.41
N TYR A 80 -9.05 0.70 0.30
CA TYR A 80 -10.40 0.12 0.26
C TYR A 80 -10.64 -0.94 1.33
N MET A 81 -9.81 -1.97 1.40
CA MET A 81 -10.02 -3.06 2.37
C MET A 81 -9.90 -2.59 3.83
N ARG A 82 -8.99 -1.64 4.09
CA ARG A 82 -8.82 -1.05 5.42
C ARG A 82 -10.02 -0.19 5.80
N VAL A 83 -10.51 0.61 4.86
CA VAL A 83 -11.70 1.45 5.04
C VAL A 83 -12.91 0.58 5.35
N MET A 84 -13.12 -0.50 4.58
CA MET A 84 -14.22 -1.45 4.83
C MET A 84 -14.12 -2.14 6.19
N ALA A 85 -12.91 -2.52 6.59
CA ALA A 85 -12.66 -3.14 7.88
C ALA A 85 -12.89 -2.17 9.05
N LEU A 86 -12.40 -0.95 8.92
CA LEU A 86 -12.60 0.12 9.91
C LEU A 86 -14.10 0.45 10.05
N ALA A 87 -14.79 0.58 8.93
CA ALA A 87 -16.22 0.87 8.94
C ALA A 87 -17.05 -0.24 9.62
N ARG A 88 -16.75 -1.52 9.35
CA ARG A 88 -17.38 -2.64 10.05
C ARG A 88 -17.12 -2.60 11.54
N PHE A 89 -15.85 -2.38 11.92
CA PHE A 89 -15.46 -2.26 13.31
C PHE A 89 -16.23 -1.14 14.04
N ILE A 90 -16.36 0.03 13.41
CA ILE A 90 -17.13 1.15 13.98
C ILE A 90 -18.61 0.77 14.07
N LYS A 91 -19.19 0.18 13.03
CA LYS A 91 -20.62 -0.19 12.99
C LYS A 91 -20.97 -1.27 14.01
N ASP A 92 -20.06 -2.21 14.29
CA ASP A 92 -20.24 -3.25 15.32
C ASP A 92 -20.32 -2.66 16.74
N HIS A 93 -19.70 -1.51 16.99
CA HIS A 93 -19.66 -0.87 18.31
C HIS A 93 -20.61 0.33 18.43
N LEU A 94 -20.92 0.99 17.33
CA LEU A 94 -21.79 2.15 17.21
C LEU A 94 -22.83 1.93 16.11
N PRO A 95 -23.73 0.95 16.26
CA PRO A 95 -24.63 0.51 15.19
C PRO A 95 -25.59 1.61 14.69
N ASP A 96 -25.99 2.51 15.58
CA ASP A 96 -26.97 3.56 15.29
C ASP A 96 -26.34 4.82 14.67
N VAL A 97 -25.00 4.92 14.66
CA VAL A 97 -24.31 6.08 14.08
C VAL A 97 -24.20 5.93 12.57
N PRO A 98 -24.71 6.87 11.77
CA PRO A 98 -24.57 6.85 10.33
C PRO A 98 -23.10 6.88 9.90
N LEU A 99 -22.73 5.99 8.96
CA LEU A 99 -21.40 5.91 8.35
C LEU A 99 -21.44 6.31 6.90
N VAL A 100 -20.53 7.20 6.51
CA VAL A 100 -20.40 7.69 5.12
C VAL A 100 -18.95 7.54 4.65
N THR A 101 -18.76 7.25 3.37
CA THR A 101 -17.45 7.24 2.75
C THR A 101 -17.42 8.05 1.47
N GLY A 102 -16.23 8.47 1.04
CA GLY A 102 -15.98 9.19 -0.20
C GLY A 102 -14.50 9.14 -0.59
N GLY A 103 -14.15 9.72 -1.71
CA GLY A 103 -12.80 9.76 -2.25
C GLY A 103 -12.70 9.13 -3.64
N TYR A 104 -11.50 8.94 -4.17
CA TYR A 104 -11.31 8.47 -5.55
C TYR A 104 -11.89 7.09 -5.80
N HIS A 105 -11.63 6.13 -4.90
CA HIS A 105 -12.16 4.78 -5.07
C HIS A 105 -13.69 4.78 -5.03
N ALA A 106 -14.26 5.40 -4.00
CA ALA A 106 -15.71 5.50 -3.82
C ALA A 106 -16.41 6.22 -4.98
N SER A 107 -15.76 7.23 -5.58
CA SER A 107 -16.27 7.93 -6.76
C SER A 107 -16.20 7.08 -8.04
N ALA A 108 -15.17 6.24 -8.16
CA ALA A 108 -14.97 5.38 -9.32
C ALA A 108 -15.87 4.13 -9.30
N LEU A 109 -16.08 3.55 -8.12
CA LEU A 109 -16.80 2.29 -7.87
C LEU A 109 -17.70 2.42 -6.63
N PRO A 110 -18.76 3.21 -6.70
CA PRO A 110 -19.65 3.39 -5.55
C PRO A 110 -20.34 2.09 -5.10
N GLU A 111 -20.54 1.14 -6.00
CA GLU A 111 -21.10 -0.19 -5.73
C GLU A 111 -20.19 -1.06 -4.86
N ASP A 112 -18.89 -0.80 -4.83
CA ASP A 112 -17.96 -1.51 -3.95
C ASP A 112 -18.10 -1.09 -2.47
N VAL A 113 -18.61 0.11 -2.22
CA VAL A 113 -18.70 0.67 -0.87
C VAL A 113 -20.12 0.73 -0.33
N VAL A 114 -21.13 0.89 -1.20
CA VAL A 114 -22.56 0.89 -0.82
C VAL A 114 -23.31 -0.23 -1.55
N PHE A 115 -23.61 -1.29 -0.81
CA PHE A 115 -24.32 -2.48 -1.25
C PHE A 115 -25.09 -3.09 -0.07
N ASP A 116 -25.94 -4.08 -0.31
CA ASP A 116 -26.67 -4.79 0.75
C ASP A 116 -25.70 -5.47 1.71
N GLY A 117 -25.81 -5.15 3.02
CA GLY A 117 -24.85 -5.61 4.05
C GLY A 117 -23.55 -4.79 4.15
N SER A 118 -23.42 -3.71 3.39
CA SER A 118 -22.32 -2.76 3.59
C SER A 118 -22.42 -2.07 4.96
N PRO A 119 -21.30 -1.80 5.64
CA PRO A 119 -21.30 -0.99 6.85
C PRO A 119 -21.62 0.49 6.59
N PHE A 120 -21.48 0.97 5.36
CA PHE A 120 -21.77 2.36 5.00
C PHE A 120 -23.26 2.57 4.69
N ASP A 121 -23.81 3.68 5.19
CA ASP A 121 -25.17 4.11 4.94
C ASP A 121 -25.27 5.02 3.71
N ALA A 122 -24.17 5.68 3.33
CA ALA A 122 -24.12 6.49 2.12
C ALA A 122 -22.71 6.59 1.55
N VAL A 123 -22.61 6.97 0.26
CA VAL A 123 -21.37 7.28 -0.43
C VAL A 123 -21.43 8.67 -1.05
N VAL A 124 -20.31 9.41 -0.91
CA VAL A 124 -20.12 10.74 -1.50
C VAL A 124 -19.24 10.60 -2.74
N LEU A 125 -19.75 11.09 -3.86
CA LEU A 125 -19.08 11.07 -5.17
C LEU A 125 -18.52 12.44 -5.50
N GLY A 126 -17.31 12.48 -6.08
CA GLY A 126 -16.66 13.71 -6.49
C GLY A 126 -16.10 14.51 -5.29
N GLU A 127 -16.41 15.80 -5.25
CA GLU A 127 -16.02 16.69 -4.15
C GLU A 127 -17.02 16.60 -2.99
N GLY A 128 -16.50 16.60 -1.78
CA GLY A 128 -17.28 16.23 -0.59
C GLY A 128 -18.10 17.36 0.04
N GLU A 129 -17.75 18.61 -0.19
CA GLU A 129 -18.28 19.74 0.58
C GLU A 129 -19.82 19.87 0.48
N ILE A 130 -20.34 19.97 -0.73
CA ILE A 130 -21.79 20.13 -0.97
C ILE A 130 -22.57 18.86 -0.58
N PRO A 131 -22.17 17.64 -1.03
CA PRO A 131 -22.88 16.43 -0.66
C PRO A 131 -22.87 16.17 0.85
N MET A 132 -21.76 16.39 1.54
CA MET A 132 -21.68 16.19 2.99
C MET A 132 -22.55 17.19 3.74
N ARG A 133 -22.64 18.44 3.27
CA ARG A 133 -23.58 19.40 3.85
C ARG A 133 -25.04 18.91 3.72
N GLN A 134 -25.44 18.42 2.55
CA GLN A 134 -26.78 17.86 2.34
C GLN A 134 -27.07 16.70 3.31
N ILE A 135 -26.10 15.81 3.51
CA ILE A 135 -26.20 14.71 4.47
C ILE A 135 -26.38 15.23 5.89
N VAL A 136 -25.55 16.18 6.32
CA VAL A 136 -25.60 16.78 7.67
C VAL A 136 -26.95 17.48 7.89
N GLU A 137 -27.41 18.30 6.94
CA GLU A 137 -28.72 18.98 7.01
C GLU A 137 -29.88 17.97 7.08
N THR A 138 -29.83 16.88 6.34
CA THR A 138 -30.81 15.78 6.41
C THR A 138 -30.87 15.19 7.82
N LEU A 139 -29.71 14.87 8.42
CA LEU A 139 -29.64 14.28 9.74
C LEU A 139 -30.06 15.25 10.85
N LEU A 140 -29.68 16.52 10.75
CA LEU A 140 -30.12 17.57 11.67
C LEU A 140 -31.65 17.79 11.63
N GLY A 141 -32.25 17.57 10.46
CA GLY A 141 -33.70 17.58 10.27
C GLY A 141 -34.44 16.30 10.71
N GLY A 142 -33.72 15.34 11.32
CA GLY A 142 -34.28 14.05 11.76
C GLY A 142 -34.49 13.03 10.64
N GLY A 143 -33.93 13.27 9.44
CA GLY A 143 -33.92 12.30 8.35
C GLY A 143 -32.96 11.13 8.59
N VAL A 144 -33.10 10.06 7.80
CA VAL A 144 -32.30 8.83 7.90
C VAL A 144 -31.61 8.57 6.56
N LEU A 145 -30.38 8.05 6.60
CA LEU A 145 -29.62 7.62 5.44
C LEU A 145 -29.89 6.13 5.14
N THR A 146 -30.19 5.81 3.88
CA THR A 146 -30.47 4.42 3.47
C THR A 146 -29.74 4.12 2.17
N LYS A 147 -28.50 3.60 2.27
CA LYS A 147 -27.67 3.15 1.12
C LYS A 147 -27.68 4.11 -0.09
N GLN A 148 -27.58 5.40 0.19
CA GLN A 148 -27.73 6.44 -0.83
C GLN A 148 -26.39 6.88 -1.42
N ARG A 149 -26.47 7.40 -2.66
CA ARG A 149 -25.35 8.05 -3.36
C ARG A 149 -25.61 9.56 -3.40
N TYR A 150 -24.66 10.36 -2.95
CA TYR A 150 -24.70 11.81 -2.95
C TYR A 150 -23.65 12.38 -3.90
N GLY A 151 -24.04 13.35 -4.72
CA GLY A 151 -23.17 13.92 -5.76
C GLY A 151 -23.26 13.13 -7.09
N PRO A 152 -22.32 13.31 -8.05
CA PRO A 152 -21.18 14.23 -7.91
C PRO A 152 -21.59 15.69 -7.91
N ALA A 153 -20.90 16.50 -7.12
CA ALA A 153 -21.04 17.95 -7.14
C ALA A 153 -19.63 18.59 -7.17
N LEU A 154 -19.47 19.61 -7.99
CA LEU A 154 -18.19 20.34 -8.13
C LEU A 154 -18.42 21.79 -7.70
N ILE A 155 -17.52 22.29 -6.86
CA ILE A 155 -17.49 23.72 -6.53
C ILE A 155 -16.82 24.44 -7.69
N GLN A 156 -17.57 25.26 -8.41
CA GLN A 156 -17.11 25.93 -9.60
C GLN A 156 -16.13 27.08 -9.28
N ASP A 157 -16.47 27.89 -8.30
CA ASP A 157 -15.64 28.97 -7.78
C ASP A 157 -15.09 28.57 -6.40
N LEU A 158 -13.78 28.27 -6.34
CA LEU A 158 -13.14 27.84 -5.10
C LEU A 158 -13.04 28.97 -4.06
N ASP A 159 -13.10 30.23 -4.46
CA ASP A 159 -13.07 31.36 -3.54
C ASP A 159 -14.33 31.45 -2.65
N THR A 160 -15.40 30.74 -3.03
CA THR A 160 -16.60 30.58 -2.20
C THR A 160 -16.40 29.63 -1.02
N LEU A 161 -15.33 28.84 -1.00
CA LEU A 161 -14.97 28.02 0.14
C LEU A 161 -14.49 28.89 1.31
N PRO A 162 -14.86 28.55 2.56
CA PRO A 162 -14.22 29.19 3.70
C PRO A 162 -12.72 28.89 3.73
N PRO A 163 -11.91 29.71 4.42
CA PRO A 163 -10.50 29.41 4.64
C PRO A 163 -10.30 28.01 5.24
N TYR A 164 -9.11 27.42 4.96
CA TYR A 164 -8.74 26.17 5.61
C TYR A 164 -8.81 26.32 7.13
N ASP A 165 -9.61 25.48 7.76
CA ASP A 165 -9.72 25.46 9.23
C ASP A 165 -8.66 24.52 9.84
N TRP A 166 -7.42 25.00 9.88
CA TRP A 166 -6.29 24.25 10.44
C TRP A 166 -6.45 23.90 11.92
N SER A 167 -7.44 24.48 12.65
CA SER A 167 -7.74 24.11 14.03
C SER A 167 -8.22 22.66 14.17
N LEU A 168 -8.75 22.08 13.09
CA LEU A 168 -9.11 20.66 13.05
C LEU A 168 -7.90 19.72 13.26
N LEU A 169 -6.69 20.22 13.07
CA LEU A 169 -5.43 19.48 13.26
C LEU A 169 -4.73 19.82 14.58
N ASP A 170 -5.31 20.64 15.45
CA ASP A 170 -4.64 21.11 16.67
C ASP A 170 -4.13 19.98 17.56
N ARG A 171 -4.87 18.89 17.63
CA ARG A 171 -4.50 17.66 18.33
C ARG A 171 -3.16 17.06 17.86
N TYR A 172 -2.80 17.25 16.60
CA TYR A 172 -1.69 16.56 15.94
C TYR A 172 -0.44 17.42 15.75
N TRP A 173 -0.53 18.75 15.86
CA TRP A 173 0.60 19.65 15.63
C TRP A 173 1.86 19.28 16.43
N PRO A 174 1.79 18.96 17.74
CA PRO A 174 3.01 18.61 18.48
C PRO A 174 3.72 17.39 17.91
N ARG A 175 2.95 16.35 17.55
CA ARG A 175 3.51 15.12 16.96
C ARG A 175 3.96 15.33 15.52
N ALA A 176 3.21 16.10 14.74
CA ALA A 176 3.58 16.45 13.38
C ALA A 176 4.87 17.29 13.34
N HIS A 177 5.08 18.20 14.26
CA HIS A 177 6.34 18.93 14.38
C HIS A 177 7.53 18.01 14.73
N ALA A 178 7.32 16.96 15.51
CA ALA A 178 8.37 16.00 15.84
C ALA A 178 8.69 15.02 14.69
N LEU A 179 7.66 14.53 13.99
CA LEU A 179 7.75 13.41 13.05
C LEU A 179 7.51 13.81 11.58
N GLY A 180 6.69 14.84 11.35
CA GLY A 180 6.29 15.25 10.01
C GLY A 180 7.42 15.92 9.25
N ARG A 181 7.48 15.65 7.94
CA ARG A 181 8.44 16.22 7.01
C ARG A 181 7.76 16.99 5.89
N LYS A 182 6.55 16.56 5.52
CA LYS A 182 5.77 17.10 4.41
C LYS A 182 4.42 17.60 4.90
N PHE A 183 4.02 18.76 4.44
CA PHE A 183 2.70 19.34 4.68
C PHE A 183 1.93 19.45 3.36
N GLN A 184 0.70 18.97 3.32
CA GLN A 184 -0.13 18.97 2.11
C GLN A 184 -1.15 20.11 2.14
N ILE A 185 -1.31 20.78 0.99
CA ILE A 185 -2.34 21.78 0.74
C ILE A 185 -2.81 21.68 -0.72
N TYR A 186 -4.06 22.06 -1.02
CA TYR A 186 -4.56 22.29 -2.36
C TYR A 186 -4.71 23.77 -2.64
N LEU A 187 -4.26 24.22 -3.79
CA LEU A 187 -4.48 25.57 -4.33
C LEU A 187 -5.36 25.53 -5.58
N SER A 188 -5.45 24.37 -6.22
CA SER A 188 -6.35 24.10 -7.34
C SER A 188 -6.91 22.67 -7.28
N ARG A 189 -7.91 22.39 -8.11
CA ARG A 189 -8.58 21.09 -8.19
C ARG A 189 -8.82 20.69 -9.63
N GLY A 190 -8.69 19.39 -9.88
CA GLY A 190 -8.99 18.77 -11.15
C GLY A 190 -7.89 18.92 -12.21
N CYS A 191 -8.13 18.31 -13.36
CA CYS A 191 -7.23 18.27 -14.49
C CYS A 191 -8.04 18.17 -15.79
N PRO A 192 -7.79 18.99 -16.81
CA PRO A 192 -8.57 19.00 -18.04
C PRO A 192 -8.14 17.93 -19.05
N TYR A 193 -7.10 17.15 -18.75
CA TYR A 193 -6.54 16.17 -19.66
C TYR A 193 -7.20 14.78 -19.55
N HIS A 194 -7.11 13.99 -20.64
CA HIS A 194 -7.82 12.71 -20.80
C HIS A 194 -6.89 11.50 -20.73
N CYS A 195 -5.77 11.57 -19.99
CA CYS A 195 -4.82 10.46 -19.90
C CYS A 195 -5.51 9.14 -19.53
N THR A 196 -5.28 8.11 -20.34
CA THR A 196 -6.03 6.82 -20.27
C THR A 196 -5.79 6.04 -18.99
N PHE A 197 -4.65 6.23 -18.33
CA PHE A 197 -4.27 5.56 -17.09
C PHE A 197 -4.73 6.29 -15.82
N CYS A 198 -5.19 7.56 -15.94
CA CYS A 198 -5.43 8.43 -14.80
C CYS A 198 -6.85 8.24 -14.23
N MET A 199 -6.95 8.25 -12.91
CA MET A 199 -8.22 8.15 -12.18
C MET A 199 -8.86 9.51 -11.85
N GLU A 200 -8.16 10.63 -12.08
CA GLU A 200 -8.64 11.98 -11.71
C GLU A 200 -10.00 12.31 -12.32
N ARG A 201 -10.25 11.82 -13.53
CA ARG A 201 -11.53 12.01 -14.24
C ARG A 201 -12.76 11.55 -13.45
N SER A 202 -12.63 10.52 -12.63
CA SER A 202 -13.75 9.97 -11.86
C SER A 202 -14.16 10.86 -10.68
N LYS A 203 -13.28 11.77 -10.24
CA LYS A 203 -13.55 12.69 -9.14
C LYS A 203 -13.93 14.09 -9.61
N SER A 204 -13.12 14.67 -10.51
CA SER A 204 -13.20 16.10 -10.88
C SER A 204 -13.74 16.35 -12.29
N GLY A 205 -14.14 15.31 -13.01
CA GLY A 205 -14.45 15.43 -14.45
C GLY A 205 -13.21 15.87 -15.22
N TYR A 206 -13.38 16.76 -16.17
CA TYR A 206 -12.28 17.29 -16.98
C TYR A 206 -12.12 18.80 -16.79
N SER A 207 -12.36 19.30 -15.59
CA SER A 207 -12.28 20.72 -15.28
C SER A 207 -11.11 21.02 -14.36
N TRP A 208 -10.35 22.07 -14.66
CA TRP A 208 -9.38 22.64 -13.74
C TRP A 208 -9.96 23.92 -13.15
N ARG A 209 -9.91 24.05 -11.83
CA ARG A 209 -10.42 25.19 -11.06
C ARG A 209 -9.43 25.52 -9.98
N SER A 210 -9.25 26.81 -9.64
CA SER A 210 -8.31 27.26 -8.61
C SER A 210 -8.98 28.29 -7.71
N TYR A 211 -8.40 28.52 -6.56
CA TYR A 211 -8.58 29.79 -5.87
C TYR A 211 -8.10 30.93 -6.81
N SER A 212 -8.59 32.16 -6.59
CA SER A 212 -7.89 33.31 -7.16
C SER A 212 -6.42 33.33 -6.69
N ALA A 213 -5.54 33.93 -7.45
CA ALA A 213 -4.12 33.94 -7.09
C ALA A 213 -3.87 34.61 -5.72
N GLY A 214 -4.58 35.71 -5.44
CA GLY A 214 -4.53 36.37 -4.13
C GLY A 214 -4.97 35.47 -3.00
N ARG A 215 -6.09 34.73 -3.16
CA ARG A 215 -6.58 33.80 -2.17
C ARG A 215 -5.63 32.59 -1.98
N ALA A 216 -5.03 32.08 -3.03
CA ALA A 216 -4.05 30.99 -2.94
C ALA A 216 -2.83 31.39 -2.09
N VAL A 217 -2.33 32.62 -2.29
CA VAL A 217 -1.23 33.19 -1.47
C VAL A 217 -1.69 33.42 -0.03
N GLU A 218 -2.92 33.93 0.20
CA GLU A 218 -3.48 34.13 1.53
C GLU A 218 -3.59 32.82 2.33
N GLU A 219 -3.95 31.69 1.68
CA GLU A 219 -3.98 30.39 2.38
C GLU A 219 -2.58 29.94 2.84
N LEU A 220 -1.53 30.24 2.08
CA LEU A 220 -0.16 29.99 2.52
C LEU A 220 0.27 30.93 3.66
N GLU A 221 -0.19 32.19 3.67
CA GLU A 221 0.03 33.10 4.81
C GLU A 221 -0.67 32.61 6.07
N ARG A 222 -1.91 32.14 5.96
CA ARG A 222 -2.66 31.55 7.08
C ARG A 222 -1.95 30.30 7.63
N LEU A 223 -1.35 29.49 6.75
CA LEU A 223 -0.53 28.37 7.17
C LEU A 223 0.75 28.84 7.87
N SER A 224 1.42 29.88 7.36
CA SER A 224 2.64 30.45 7.97
C SER A 224 2.41 31.02 9.36
N ALA A 225 1.19 31.49 9.65
CA ALA A 225 0.79 31.94 10.98
C ALA A 225 0.61 30.78 11.99
N ARG A 226 0.47 29.54 11.51
CA ARG A 226 0.29 28.34 12.34
C ARG A 226 1.59 27.56 12.56
N THR A 227 2.54 27.66 11.64
CA THR A 227 3.80 26.90 11.70
C THR A 227 4.90 27.61 10.92
N ASP A 228 6.14 27.46 11.37
CA ASP A 228 7.30 27.89 10.60
C ASP A 228 7.44 27.04 9.31
N LEU A 229 7.21 27.69 8.16
CA LEU A 229 7.24 27.02 6.86
C LEU A 229 8.62 26.40 6.57
N SER A 230 9.72 26.99 7.05
CA SER A 230 11.08 26.50 6.80
C SER A 230 11.34 25.07 7.30
N ARG A 231 10.48 24.55 8.18
CA ARG A 231 10.53 23.18 8.68
C ARG A 231 9.97 22.15 7.69
N TRP A 232 9.16 22.59 6.72
CA TRP A 232 8.34 21.71 5.89
C TRP A 232 8.79 21.68 4.44
N VAL A 233 8.62 20.53 3.82
CA VAL A 233 8.38 20.44 2.39
C VAL A 233 6.87 20.61 2.19
N ILE A 234 6.46 21.72 1.58
CA ILE A 234 5.04 21.97 1.28
C ILE A 234 4.68 21.26 -0.03
N ASN A 235 3.86 20.23 0.09
CA ASN A 235 3.32 19.53 -1.07
C ASN A 235 2.01 20.20 -1.50
N ILE A 236 2.05 20.96 -2.60
CA ILE A 236 0.85 21.42 -3.27
C ILE A 236 0.32 20.20 -4.03
N ALA A 237 -0.63 19.50 -3.40
CA ALA A 237 -1.12 18.19 -3.82
C ALA A 237 -2.17 18.27 -4.94
N ASP A 238 -2.13 19.34 -5.71
CA ASP A 238 -2.98 19.56 -6.88
C ASP A 238 -2.74 18.47 -7.92
N PRO A 239 -3.77 17.94 -8.57
CA PRO A 239 -3.60 17.01 -9.70
C PRO A 239 -2.82 17.61 -10.86
N LEU A 240 -2.91 18.95 -11.01
CA LEU A 240 -2.18 19.74 -11.98
C LEU A 240 -2.01 21.17 -11.46
N PHE A 241 -0.82 21.52 -10.99
CA PHE A 241 -0.53 22.86 -10.53
C PHE A 241 -0.31 23.82 -11.70
N GLY A 242 -0.98 24.98 -11.63
CA GLY A 242 -0.67 26.12 -12.47
C GLY A 242 -1.01 25.96 -13.95
N PHE A 243 -2.12 25.29 -14.27
CA PHE A 243 -2.60 25.12 -15.66
C PHE A 243 -2.75 26.46 -16.38
N GLN A 244 -3.32 27.48 -15.71
CA GLN A 244 -3.39 28.84 -16.26
C GLN A 244 -2.10 29.61 -15.97
N ARG A 245 -1.39 30.03 -17.02
CA ARG A 245 -0.09 30.72 -16.92
C ARG A 245 -0.15 32.01 -16.09
N ALA A 246 -1.14 32.86 -16.33
CA ALA A 246 -1.29 34.12 -15.60
C ALA A 246 -1.43 33.84 -14.08
N TRP A 247 -2.34 32.95 -13.70
CA TRP A 247 -2.55 32.55 -12.34
C TRP A 247 -1.27 32.00 -11.69
N ARG A 248 -0.58 31.09 -12.37
CA ARG A 248 0.66 30.50 -11.88
C ARG A 248 1.72 31.55 -11.55
N ARG A 249 1.92 32.52 -12.46
CA ARG A 249 2.91 33.60 -12.29
C ARG A 249 2.53 34.52 -11.14
N GLU A 250 1.28 34.88 -11.02
CA GLU A 250 0.76 35.75 -9.96
C GLU A 250 0.92 35.06 -8.57
N VAL A 251 0.63 33.76 -8.45
CA VAL A 251 0.85 32.98 -7.23
C VAL A 251 2.34 32.93 -6.88
N LEU A 252 3.21 32.61 -7.85
CA LEU A 252 4.66 32.53 -7.63
C LEU A 252 5.26 33.89 -7.23
N ALA A 253 4.83 34.98 -7.87
CA ALA A 253 5.23 36.35 -7.51
C ALA A 253 4.79 36.66 -6.06
N GLY A 254 3.53 36.40 -5.71
CA GLY A 254 3.01 36.62 -4.37
C GLY A 254 3.74 35.83 -3.29
N ILE A 255 4.11 34.57 -3.57
CA ILE A 255 4.95 33.73 -2.67
C ILE A 255 6.32 34.39 -2.44
N ILE A 256 6.97 34.87 -3.51
CA ILE A 256 8.29 35.51 -3.45
C ILE A 256 8.21 36.84 -2.70
N ASP A 257 7.26 37.69 -3.06
CA ASP A 257 7.11 39.05 -2.50
C ASP A 257 6.78 39.03 -1.00
N LYS A 258 6.01 38.05 -0.56
CA LYS A 258 5.65 37.87 0.85
C LYS A 258 6.64 37.01 1.66
N GLY A 259 7.68 36.50 1.00
CA GLY A 259 8.69 35.66 1.66
C GLY A 259 8.14 34.32 2.20
N LEU A 260 7.07 33.79 1.59
CA LEU A 260 6.47 32.51 2.00
C LEU A 260 7.30 31.33 1.47
N LEU A 261 8.54 31.25 1.96
CA LEU A 261 9.54 30.31 1.45
C LEU A 261 9.75 29.15 2.42
N PRO A 262 9.14 27.98 2.19
CA PRO A 262 9.39 26.77 2.96
C PRO A 262 10.79 26.22 2.71
N ARG A 263 11.12 25.08 3.32
CA ARG A 263 12.32 24.34 2.93
C ARG A 263 12.27 24.04 1.43
N GLN A 264 11.11 23.62 0.91
CA GLN A 264 10.85 23.39 -0.50
C GLN A 264 9.33 23.31 -0.74
N TYR A 265 8.86 23.78 -1.89
CA TYR A 265 7.58 23.36 -2.45
C TYR A 265 7.77 22.14 -3.35
N TRP A 266 6.83 21.22 -3.32
CA TRP A 266 6.71 20.13 -4.28
C TRP A 266 5.34 20.17 -4.94
N THR A 267 5.29 19.96 -6.27
CA THR A 267 4.02 19.88 -6.99
C THR A 267 4.15 19.12 -8.29
N LEU A 268 3.00 18.69 -8.85
CA LEU A 268 2.92 18.08 -10.17
C LEU A 268 2.45 19.12 -11.19
N THR A 269 3.13 19.19 -12.34
CA THR A 269 2.76 20.07 -13.43
C THR A 269 3.08 19.43 -14.79
N ARG A 270 2.92 20.20 -15.89
CA ARG A 270 3.21 19.73 -17.25
C ARG A 270 4.30 20.59 -17.87
N SER A 271 5.18 19.93 -18.65
CA SER A 271 6.29 20.63 -19.33
C SER A 271 5.84 21.50 -20.49
N ASP A 272 4.79 21.09 -21.22
CA ASP A 272 4.33 21.76 -22.43
C ASP A 272 3.63 23.13 -22.19
N ASP A 273 3.37 23.45 -20.90
CA ASP A 273 2.80 24.73 -20.48
C ASP A 273 3.84 25.68 -19.84
N LEU A 274 5.09 25.25 -19.66
CA LEU A 274 6.15 26.03 -19.01
C LEU A 274 7.09 26.68 -20.03
N ASN A 275 7.48 27.92 -19.78
CA ASN A 275 8.56 28.60 -20.49
C ASN A 275 9.68 29.02 -19.50
N GLU A 276 10.70 29.68 -19.99
CA GLU A 276 11.87 30.09 -19.21
C GLU A 276 11.52 30.99 -18.01
N GLU A 277 10.60 31.96 -18.19
CA GLU A 277 10.15 32.83 -17.11
C GLU A 277 9.43 32.02 -15.99
N ASP A 278 8.57 31.06 -16.39
CA ASP A 278 7.90 30.17 -15.42
C ASP A 278 8.92 29.36 -14.64
N ILE A 279 9.96 28.83 -15.27
CA ILE A 279 11.02 28.03 -14.64
C ILE A 279 11.86 28.89 -13.69
N SER A 280 12.20 30.13 -14.10
CA SER A 280 12.88 31.08 -13.24
C SER A 280 12.08 31.43 -11.97
N LEU A 281 10.78 31.67 -12.11
CA LEU A 281 9.90 31.96 -10.97
C LEU A 281 9.76 30.76 -10.04
N LEU A 282 9.58 29.55 -10.60
CA LEU A 282 9.52 28.31 -9.80
C LEU A 282 10.80 28.11 -8.99
N ALA A 283 11.97 28.29 -9.59
CA ALA A 283 13.26 28.16 -8.90
C ALA A 283 13.38 29.18 -7.76
N ARG A 284 13.06 30.45 -8.01
CA ARG A 284 13.11 31.54 -7.01
C ARG A 284 12.14 31.31 -5.85
N ALA A 285 10.97 30.76 -6.13
CA ALA A 285 9.95 30.40 -5.12
C ALA A 285 10.25 29.06 -4.41
N ARG A 286 11.45 28.46 -4.60
CA ARG A 286 11.90 27.18 -4.02
C ARG A 286 11.02 25.99 -4.38
N PHE A 287 10.48 25.96 -5.60
CA PHE A 287 9.77 24.79 -6.09
C PHE A 287 10.72 23.69 -6.55
N SER A 288 10.27 22.48 -6.38
CA SER A 288 10.67 21.29 -7.12
C SER A 288 9.44 20.72 -7.79
N ILE A 289 9.54 20.34 -9.04
CA ILE A 289 8.37 19.96 -9.83
C ILE A 289 8.47 18.53 -10.35
N GLY A 290 7.35 17.81 -10.31
CA GLY A 290 7.19 16.52 -10.97
C GLY A 290 6.48 16.69 -12.31
N ILE A 291 7.05 16.08 -13.35
CA ILE A 291 6.51 16.07 -14.71
C ILE A 291 6.10 14.65 -15.07
N GLY A 292 4.84 14.48 -15.43
CA GLY A 292 4.37 13.21 -15.98
C GLY A 292 4.88 13.05 -17.42
N LEU A 293 6.08 12.51 -17.64
CA LEU A 293 6.58 12.13 -18.97
C LEU A 293 5.79 10.93 -19.50
N GLU A 294 5.61 9.93 -18.67
CA GLU A 294 4.98 8.63 -18.84
C GLU A 294 5.68 7.73 -19.84
N SER A 295 6.08 8.22 -21.01
CA SER A 295 6.86 7.50 -22.02
C SER A 295 7.66 8.45 -22.90
N GLY A 296 8.83 8.00 -23.37
CA GLY A 296 9.61 8.67 -24.42
C GLY A 296 9.22 8.21 -25.84
N SER A 297 8.30 7.25 -25.96
CA SER A 297 7.80 6.77 -27.24
C SER A 297 6.62 7.60 -27.72
N PRO A 298 6.68 8.19 -28.94
CA PRO A 298 5.55 8.89 -29.53
C PRO A 298 4.29 8.04 -29.65
N THR A 299 4.46 6.76 -29.96
CA THR A 299 3.35 5.79 -30.08
C THR A 299 2.66 5.60 -28.73
N MET A 300 3.43 5.41 -27.66
CA MET A 300 2.86 5.25 -26.31
C MET A 300 2.19 6.53 -25.81
N LEU A 301 2.78 7.69 -26.02
CA LEU A 301 2.18 8.97 -25.65
C LEU A 301 0.82 9.18 -26.34
N ALA A 302 0.70 8.81 -27.61
CA ALA A 302 -0.57 8.87 -28.33
C ALA A 302 -1.61 7.89 -27.74
N GLN A 303 -1.21 6.64 -27.39
CA GLN A 303 -2.09 5.66 -26.75
C GLN A 303 -2.52 6.10 -25.36
N MET A 304 -1.62 6.69 -24.59
CA MET A 304 -1.88 7.24 -23.26
C MET A 304 -2.69 8.55 -23.31
N GLN A 305 -2.92 9.12 -24.50
CA GLN A 305 -3.51 10.44 -24.70
C GLN A 305 -2.77 11.54 -23.93
N LYS A 306 -1.43 11.47 -23.96
CA LYS A 306 -0.54 12.40 -23.27
C LYS A 306 0.05 13.43 -24.23
N GLY A 307 -0.42 14.68 -24.14
CA GLY A 307 0.00 15.77 -25.03
C GLY A 307 -0.79 15.84 -26.34
N ASN A 308 -0.85 17.05 -26.94
CA ASN A 308 -1.54 17.29 -28.20
C ASN A 308 -0.81 16.66 -29.38
N THR A 309 0.53 16.73 -29.36
CA THR A 309 1.42 15.99 -30.26
C THR A 309 2.60 15.47 -29.45
N ALA A 310 2.94 14.20 -29.65
CA ALA A 310 4.04 13.57 -28.94
C ALA A 310 5.39 14.30 -29.16
N THR A 311 5.68 14.70 -30.38
CA THR A 311 6.93 15.41 -30.73
C THR A 311 7.05 16.73 -29.97
N ARG A 312 5.99 17.53 -29.93
CA ARG A 312 5.96 18.79 -29.19
C ARG A 312 6.15 18.57 -27.70
N TYR A 313 5.47 17.55 -27.14
CA TYR A 313 5.56 17.22 -25.73
C TYR A 313 6.97 16.79 -25.33
N LEU A 314 7.60 15.90 -26.08
CA LEU A 314 8.99 15.46 -25.86
C LEU A 314 9.98 16.62 -26.02
N GLY A 315 9.76 17.50 -26.99
CA GLY A 315 10.54 18.75 -27.16
C GLY A 315 10.45 19.68 -25.93
N ALA A 316 9.25 19.83 -25.36
CA ALA A 316 9.05 20.61 -24.14
C ALA A 316 9.75 20.01 -22.91
N VAL A 317 9.79 18.67 -22.79
CA VAL A 317 10.54 18.00 -21.70
C VAL A 317 12.05 18.24 -21.85
N ARG A 318 12.60 18.14 -23.07
CA ARG A 318 14.02 18.48 -23.32
C ARG A 318 14.34 19.93 -22.95
N GLN A 319 13.48 20.86 -23.37
CA GLN A 319 13.64 22.28 -23.05
C GLN A 319 13.59 22.51 -21.53
N LEU A 320 12.64 21.87 -20.83
CA LEU A 320 12.55 21.91 -19.37
C LEU A 320 13.85 21.45 -18.71
N ALA A 321 14.40 20.31 -19.12
CA ALA A 321 15.63 19.77 -18.55
C ALA A 321 16.79 20.78 -18.66
N ARG A 322 16.99 21.39 -19.84
CA ARG A 322 18.00 22.41 -20.09
C ARG A 322 17.76 23.66 -19.22
N LEU A 323 16.58 24.25 -19.31
CA LEU A 323 16.26 25.48 -18.56
C LEU A 323 16.31 25.26 -17.04
N SER A 324 15.93 24.08 -16.58
CA SER A 324 16.04 23.74 -15.15
C SER A 324 17.48 23.68 -14.67
N HIS A 325 18.41 23.20 -15.50
CA HIS A 325 19.84 23.26 -15.21
C HIS A 325 20.32 24.71 -15.10
N ASP A 326 19.96 25.56 -16.08
CA ASP A 326 20.39 26.98 -16.18
C ASP A 326 19.86 27.82 -14.99
N HIS A 327 18.60 27.61 -14.59
CA HIS A 327 17.94 28.35 -13.51
C HIS A 327 18.02 27.69 -12.13
N GLY A 328 18.66 26.54 -11.99
CA GLY A 328 18.80 25.87 -10.70
C GLY A 328 17.53 25.18 -10.19
N LEU A 329 16.52 24.91 -11.05
CA LEU A 329 15.28 24.25 -10.67
C LEU A 329 15.49 22.74 -10.51
N THR A 330 15.08 22.18 -9.39
CA THR A 330 14.99 20.71 -9.21
C THR A 330 13.70 20.19 -9.83
N TRP A 331 13.79 19.11 -10.59
CA TRP A 331 12.65 18.52 -11.30
C TRP A 331 12.70 17.00 -11.31
N ALA A 332 11.56 16.37 -11.60
CA ALA A 332 11.47 14.94 -11.77
C ALA A 332 10.63 14.58 -12.99
N VAL A 333 10.89 13.43 -13.59
CA VAL A 333 9.98 12.81 -14.55
C VAL A 333 9.52 11.46 -14.03
N ASN A 334 8.24 11.16 -14.27
CA ASN A 334 7.67 9.84 -14.05
C ASN A 334 7.58 9.11 -15.37
N VAL A 335 7.96 7.83 -15.37
CA VAL A 335 7.82 6.90 -16.49
C VAL A 335 6.93 5.74 -16.03
N ILE A 336 5.96 5.39 -16.87
CA ILE A 336 5.07 4.24 -16.66
C ILE A 336 5.52 3.10 -17.57
N VAL A 337 5.89 1.96 -16.99
CA VAL A 337 6.29 0.76 -17.73
C VAL A 337 5.17 -0.27 -17.71
N GLY A 338 4.73 -0.71 -18.88
CA GLY A 338 3.70 -1.75 -19.03
C GLY A 338 2.28 -1.23 -19.16
N HIS A 339 2.09 0.00 -19.65
CA HIS A 339 0.77 0.43 -20.10
C HIS A 339 0.29 -0.49 -21.23
N PRO A 340 -0.99 -0.90 -21.27
CA PRO A 340 -1.51 -1.71 -22.37
C PRO A 340 -1.15 -1.15 -23.74
N GLY A 341 -0.61 -2.01 -24.60
CA GLY A 341 -0.09 -1.64 -25.92
C GLY A 341 1.41 -1.31 -25.96
N GLU A 342 2.13 -1.34 -24.83
CA GLU A 342 3.57 -1.23 -24.82
C GLU A 342 4.22 -2.46 -25.44
N THR A 343 5.31 -2.23 -26.17
CA THR A 343 6.14 -3.25 -26.84
C THR A 343 7.60 -3.11 -26.41
N PRO A 344 8.46 -4.10 -26.64
CA PRO A 344 9.91 -3.97 -26.43
C PRO A 344 10.52 -2.75 -27.12
N GLN A 345 10.06 -2.44 -28.34
CA GLN A 345 10.52 -1.27 -29.09
C GLN A 345 10.13 0.05 -28.40
N THR A 346 8.87 0.23 -27.99
CA THR A 346 8.42 1.47 -27.34
C THR A 346 9.07 1.66 -25.97
N LEU A 347 9.41 0.58 -25.26
CA LEU A 347 10.19 0.62 -24.05
C LEU A 347 11.63 1.08 -24.33
N GLN A 348 12.27 0.59 -25.39
CA GLN A 348 13.60 1.05 -25.80
C GLN A 348 13.61 2.52 -26.22
N GLU A 349 12.60 2.99 -26.96
CA GLU A 349 12.42 4.40 -27.31
C GLU A 349 12.35 5.27 -26.05
N THR A 350 11.60 4.82 -25.04
CA THR A 350 11.49 5.50 -23.75
C THR A 350 12.82 5.53 -23.00
N ALA A 351 13.52 4.40 -22.97
CA ALA A 351 14.84 4.28 -22.34
C ALA A 351 15.87 5.21 -22.98
N ALA A 352 15.92 5.25 -24.32
CA ALA A 352 16.81 6.11 -25.08
C ALA A 352 16.52 7.61 -24.79
N PHE A 353 15.26 7.99 -24.78
CA PHE A 353 14.85 9.38 -24.48
C PHE A 353 15.22 9.79 -23.05
N VAL A 354 14.98 8.91 -22.07
CA VAL A 354 15.32 9.17 -20.66
C VAL A 354 16.84 9.25 -20.48
N SER A 355 17.60 8.37 -21.12
CA SER A 355 19.07 8.44 -21.13
C SER A 355 19.57 9.76 -21.70
N GLU A 356 19.02 10.21 -22.83
CA GLU A 356 19.33 11.51 -23.41
C GLU A 356 19.09 12.66 -22.41
N LEU A 357 17.95 12.66 -21.73
CA LEU A 357 17.60 13.72 -20.77
C LEU A 357 18.59 13.84 -19.60
N PHE A 358 19.07 12.73 -19.09
CA PHE A 358 19.87 12.70 -17.86
C PHE A 358 21.37 12.56 -18.11
N GLN A 359 21.80 12.14 -19.30
CA GLN A 359 23.21 11.88 -19.61
C GLN A 359 23.84 12.96 -20.51
N SER A 360 23.10 14.00 -20.85
CA SER A 360 23.58 15.10 -21.70
C SER A 360 24.56 16.06 -21.01
N THR A 361 24.65 16.04 -19.68
CA THR A 361 25.50 16.91 -18.87
C THR A 361 26.18 16.13 -17.75
N ASP A 362 27.30 16.61 -17.21
CA ASP A 362 28.06 15.97 -16.12
C ASP A 362 27.29 15.87 -14.80
N THR A 363 26.40 16.82 -14.56
CA THR A 363 25.51 16.85 -13.39
C THR A 363 24.05 16.98 -13.83
N THR A 364 23.12 16.52 -13.03
CA THR A 364 21.67 16.68 -13.31
C THR A 364 20.95 17.26 -12.11
N ARG A 365 19.99 18.15 -12.37
CA ARG A 365 19.02 18.64 -11.36
C ARG A 365 17.72 17.87 -11.40
N GLY A 366 17.61 16.96 -12.34
CA GLY A 366 16.46 16.09 -12.52
C GLY A 366 16.68 14.71 -11.91
N TRP A 367 15.60 14.07 -11.54
CA TRP A 367 15.58 12.66 -11.15
C TRP A 367 14.42 11.91 -11.80
N LEU A 368 14.58 10.60 -11.87
CA LEU A 368 13.66 9.69 -12.54
C LEU A 368 12.84 8.91 -11.50
N SER A 369 11.53 8.83 -11.69
CA SER A 369 10.66 7.86 -11.06
C SER A 369 10.19 6.84 -12.11
N VAL A 370 10.40 5.56 -11.84
CA VAL A 370 9.96 4.47 -12.72
C VAL A 370 8.90 3.66 -12.00
N ASP A 371 7.68 3.73 -12.54
CA ASP A 371 6.55 3.02 -11.98
C ASP A 371 6.01 1.99 -12.97
N PRO A 372 5.69 0.77 -12.50
CA PRO A 372 4.92 -0.14 -13.32
C PRO A 372 3.51 0.41 -13.51
N PHE A 373 2.94 0.21 -14.68
CA PHE A 373 1.52 0.53 -14.90
C PHE A 373 0.66 -0.17 -13.86
N ARG A 374 -0.27 0.57 -13.27
CA ARG A 374 -1.26 0.06 -12.31
C ARG A 374 -2.66 0.29 -12.85
N LEU A 375 -3.49 -0.74 -12.79
CA LEU A 375 -4.88 -0.66 -13.23
C LEU A 375 -5.72 0.08 -12.18
N TYR A 376 -5.76 1.40 -12.25
CA TYR A 376 -6.55 2.20 -11.32
C TYR A 376 -8.03 2.20 -11.68
N PRO A 377 -8.95 1.92 -10.73
CA PRO A 377 -10.38 2.08 -10.92
C PRO A 377 -10.74 3.49 -11.41
N GLY A 378 -11.72 3.57 -12.31
CA GLY A 378 -12.15 4.84 -12.91
C GLY A 378 -11.30 5.36 -14.06
N SER A 379 -10.07 4.81 -14.27
CA SER A 379 -9.28 5.13 -15.48
C SER A 379 -9.94 4.58 -16.76
N ALA A 380 -9.62 5.18 -17.92
CA ALA A 380 -10.14 4.69 -19.19
C ALA A 380 -9.73 3.23 -19.47
N VAL A 381 -8.47 2.88 -19.14
CA VAL A 381 -8.00 1.50 -19.26
C VAL A 381 -8.85 0.54 -18.40
N HIS A 382 -9.16 0.94 -17.17
CA HIS A 382 -10.00 0.11 -16.29
C HIS A 382 -11.40 -0.08 -16.84
N GLN A 383 -12.04 0.99 -17.33
CA GLN A 383 -13.40 0.95 -17.85
C GLN A 383 -13.52 0.17 -19.17
N GLN A 384 -12.49 0.24 -20.01
CA GLN A 384 -12.46 -0.34 -21.36
C GLN A 384 -11.53 -1.54 -21.47
N ARG A 385 -11.37 -2.33 -20.38
CA ARG A 385 -10.44 -3.48 -20.33
C ARG A 385 -10.60 -4.45 -21.50
N ALA A 386 -11.83 -4.72 -21.92
CA ALA A 386 -12.12 -5.63 -23.02
C ALA A 386 -11.56 -5.11 -24.36
N ASP A 387 -11.66 -3.82 -24.62
CA ASP A 387 -11.15 -3.19 -25.84
C ASP A 387 -9.62 -3.22 -25.87
N TRP A 388 -8.96 -2.93 -24.74
CA TRP A 388 -7.51 -3.03 -24.60
C TRP A 388 -7.02 -4.47 -24.78
N SER A 389 -7.76 -5.47 -24.25
CA SER A 389 -7.47 -6.88 -24.45
C SER A 389 -7.62 -7.29 -25.92
N ALA A 390 -8.70 -6.89 -26.57
CA ALA A 390 -8.94 -7.21 -27.98
C ALA A 390 -7.90 -6.57 -28.90
N LYS A 391 -7.59 -5.28 -28.69
CA LYS A 391 -6.67 -4.52 -29.54
C LYS A 391 -5.21 -4.94 -29.39
N TYR A 392 -4.73 -5.06 -28.16
CA TYR A 392 -3.30 -5.27 -27.88
C TYR A 392 -2.94 -6.66 -27.34
N GLY A 393 -3.96 -7.46 -26.97
CA GLY A 393 -3.73 -8.74 -26.30
C GLY A 393 -3.37 -8.57 -24.82
N ALA A 394 -3.68 -7.42 -24.24
CA ALA A 394 -3.45 -7.18 -22.81
C ALA A 394 -4.26 -8.16 -21.95
N LYS A 395 -3.65 -8.66 -20.86
CA LYS A 395 -4.32 -9.57 -19.91
C LYS A 395 -4.22 -8.98 -18.50
N PHE A 396 -5.35 -8.90 -17.81
CA PHE A 396 -5.43 -8.38 -16.45
C PHE A 396 -5.71 -9.53 -15.49
N TYR A 397 -4.72 -9.93 -14.70
CA TYR A 397 -4.82 -11.11 -13.81
C TYR A 397 -5.59 -10.85 -12.53
N ALA A 398 -5.58 -9.61 -12.04
CA ALA A 398 -6.28 -9.21 -10.84
C ALA A 398 -7.05 -7.88 -11.08
N PRO A 399 -8.13 -7.89 -11.88
CA PRO A 399 -8.84 -6.66 -12.25
C PRO A 399 -9.51 -5.96 -11.06
N GLU A 400 -9.81 -6.67 -10.00
CA GLU A 400 -10.33 -6.15 -8.72
C GLU A 400 -9.29 -6.25 -7.58
N TRP A 401 -8.04 -5.91 -7.88
CA TRP A 401 -6.89 -6.05 -6.99
C TRP A 401 -7.08 -5.39 -5.61
N TRP A 402 -7.87 -4.35 -5.51
CA TRP A 402 -8.16 -3.66 -4.25
C TRP A 402 -8.93 -4.51 -3.25
N LYS A 403 -9.57 -5.59 -3.67
CA LYS A 403 -10.26 -6.56 -2.81
C LYS A 403 -9.32 -7.61 -2.22
N SER A 404 -8.04 -7.57 -2.57
CA SER A 404 -7.02 -8.44 -2.00
C SER A 404 -6.49 -7.87 -0.69
N TRP A 405 -6.09 -8.76 0.24
CA TRP A 405 -5.53 -8.36 1.54
C TRP A 405 -4.02 -8.22 1.55
N TYR A 406 -3.34 -8.79 0.59
CA TYR A 406 -1.88 -8.85 0.51
C TYR A 406 -1.40 -8.30 -0.81
N ASP A 407 -0.20 -7.77 -0.80
CA ASP A 407 0.55 -7.22 -1.93
C ASP A 407 -0.30 -6.49 -2.99
N LEU A 408 -1.11 -5.55 -2.54
CA LEU A 408 -1.96 -4.73 -3.41
C LEU A 408 -1.16 -4.07 -4.52
N GLY A 409 0.10 -3.68 -4.22
CA GLY A 409 1.02 -3.08 -5.18
C GLY A 409 1.35 -4.04 -6.33
N PHE A 410 1.60 -5.31 -6.02
CA PHE A 410 1.83 -6.34 -7.01
C PHE A 410 0.56 -6.62 -7.83
N HIS A 411 -0.56 -6.87 -7.18
CA HIS A 411 -1.82 -7.19 -7.86
C HIS A 411 -2.30 -6.07 -8.78
N ALA A 412 -2.09 -4.81 -8.40
CA ALA A 412 -2.46 -3.66 -9.22
C ALA A 412 -1.70 -3.61 -10.56
N GLN A 413 -0.47 -4.12 -10.60
CA GLN A 413 0.41 -4.12 -11.76
C GLN A 413 0.53 -5.49 -12.46
N HIS A 414 -0.11 -6.54 -11.93
CA HIS A 414 0.00 -7.89 -12.49
C HIS A 414 -0.87 -8.03 -13.74
N LEU A 415 -0.28 -7.69 -14.86
CA LEU A 415 -0.91 -7.75 -16.18
C LEU A 415 0.14 -7.95 -17.27
N ASP A 416 -0.27 -8.53 -18.39
CA ASP A 416 0.47 -8.47 -19.65
C ASP A 416 0.08 -7.19 -20.38
N ALA A 417 1.06 -6.38 -20.78
CA ALA A 417 0.79 -5.12 -21.48
C ALA A 417 0.35 -5.34 -22.92
N GLY A 418 0.72 -6.47 -23.51
CA GLY A 418 0.39 -6.86 -24.87
C GLY A 418 0.92 -8.24 -25.20
N ARG A 419 0.69 -8.70 -26.46
CA ARG A 419 1.16 -10.01 -26.93
C ARG A 419 2.68 -10.18 -26.81
N ASP A 420 3.43 -9.11 -27.13
CA ASP A 420 4.89 -9.11 -27.15
C ASP A 420 5.49 -8.59 -25.82
N MET A 421 4.66 -8.22 -24.85
CA MET A 421 5.06 -7.70 -23.55
C MET A 421 4.31 -8.38 -22.42
N PRO A 422 4.48 -9.69 -22.21
CA PRO A 422 3.95 -10.38 -21.03
C PRO A 422 4.61 -9.85 -19.75
N PHE A 423 3.98 -10.09 -18.61
CA PHE A 423 4.41 -9.59 -17.31
C PHE A 423 5.89 -9.85 -17.01
N GLU A 424 6.35 -11.08 -17.22
CA GLU A 424 7.74 -11.46 -16.96
C GLU A 424 8.73 -10.67 -17.83
N THR A 425 8.47 -10.57 -19.15
CA THR A 425 9.30 -9.78 -20.09
C THR A 425 9.36 -8.32 -19.67
N ARG A 426 8.23 -7.74 -19.32
CA ARG A 426 8.13 -6.36 -18.85
C ARG A 426 8.95 -6.11 -17.59
N VAL A 427 8.80 -6.97 -16.57
CA VAL A 427 9.49 -6.80 -15.28
C VAL A 427 11.01 -6.95 -15.47
N ARG A 428 11.46 -7.96 -16.23
CA ARG A 428 12.89 -8.14 -16.56
C ARG A 428 13.46 -6.94 -17.30
N ALA A 429 12.74 -6.45 -18.32
CA ALA A 429 13.17 -5.28 -19.09
C ALA A 429 13.23 -4.03 -18.22
N MET A 430 12.24 -3.79 -17.36
CA MET A 430 12.22 -2.65 -16.42
C MET A 430 13.44 -2.66 -15.50
N HIS A 431 13.75 -3.80 -14.88
CA HIS A 431 14.89 -3.93 -13.97
C HIS A 431 16.22 -3.73 -14.69
N ALA A 432 16.41 -4.39 -15.85
CA ALA A 432 17.65 -4.31 -16.62
C ALA A 432 17.93 -2.90 -17.16
N THR A 433 16.88 -2.20 -17.59
CA THR A 433 17.00 -0.88 -18.23
C THR A 433 17.18 0.24 -17.21
N TYR A 434 16.34 0.28 -16.18
CA TYR A 434 16.25 1.46 -15.34
C TYR A 434 17.11 1.42 -14.08
N ARG A 435 17.49 0.25 -13.58
CA ARG A 435 18.36 0.16 -12.40
C ARG A 435 19.72 0.86 -12.61
N PRO A 436 20.49 0.56 -13.67
CA PRO A 436 21.76 1.24 -13.90
C PRO A 436 21.61 2.73 -14.14
N LEU A 437 20.55 3.16 -14.83
CA LEU A 437 20.27 4.57 -15.06
C LEU A 437 19.94 5.33 -13.77
N LEU A 438 19.15 4.74 -12.87
CA LEU A 438 18.86 5.34 -11.56
C LEU A 438 20.12 5.50 -10.70
N LEU A 439 21.03 4.53 -10.72
CA LEU A 439 22.31 4.64 -10.01
C LEU A 439 23.18 5.76 -10.57
N ASP A 440 23.29 5.86 -11.90
CA ASP A 440 24.02 6.93 -12.58
C ASP A 440 23.40 8.31 -12.26
N ILE A 441 22.10 8.46 -12.31
CA ILE A 441 21.39 9.70 -11.93
C ILE A 441 21.68 10.04 -10.45
N ALA A 442 21.63 9.07 -9.53
CA ALA A 442 21.89 9.30 -8.12
C ALA A 442 23.29 9.86 -7.86
N ASP A 443 24.30 9.38 -8.60
CA ASP A 443 25.68 9.82 -8.45
C ASP A 443 25.90 11.24 -8.99
N ARG A 444 25.19 11.64 -10.03
CA ARG A 444 25.32 12.94 -10.71
C ARG A 444 24.31 13.99 -10.27
N PHE A 445 23.35 13.62 -9.41
CA PHE A 445 22.31 14.56 -8.96
C PHE A 445 22.86 15.69 -8.10
N VAL A 446 22.45 16.93 -8.43
CA VAL A 446 22.73 18.14 -7.67
C VAL A 446 21.43 18.94 -7.52
N GLY A 447 20.94 19.09 -6.31
CA GLY A 447 19.71 19.82 -6.00
C GLY A 447 19.97 21.31 -5.70
N GLN A 448 18.96 21.94 -5.13
CA GLN A 448 19.03 23.37 -4.76
C GLN A 448 19.81 23.59 -3.43
N ASP A 449 19.82 22.60 -2.56
CA ASP A 449 20.41 22.65 -1.22
C ASP A 449 21.11 21.32 -0.91
N ARG A 450 22.38 21.37 -0.48
CA ARG A 450 23.18 20.20 -0.15
C ARG A 450 22.53 19.28 0.89
N SER A 451 21.77 19.83 1.83
CA SER A 451 21.06 19.04 2.85
C SER A 451 19.90 18.24 2.24
N VAL A 452 19.32 18.73 1.15
CA VAL A 452 18.24 18.08 0.41
C VAL A 452 18.81 17.07 -0.60
N ASP A 453 19.98 17.31 -1.14
CA ASP A 453 20.64 16.44 -2.13
C ASP A 453 20.82 15.02 -1.59
N ALA A 454 21.26 14.86 -0.36
CA ALA A 454 21.42 13.54 0.25
C ALA A 454 20.10 12.77 0.34
N VAL A 455 18.99 13.48 0.62
CA VAL A 455 17.67 12.87 0.70
C VAL A 455 17.21 12.39 -0.69
N TYR A 456 17.38 13.22 -1.73
CA TYR A 456 17.04 12.84 -3.10
C TYR A 456 17.91 11.69 -3.61
N ARG A 457 19.22 11.75 -3.46
CA ARG A 457 20.15 10.66 -3.83
C ARG A 457 19.77 9.34 -3.17
N ASN A 458 19.45 9.38 -1.87
CA ASN A 458 19.00 8.18 -1.16
C ASN A 458 17.66 7.66 -1.69
N SER A 459 16.71 8.54 -1.99
CA SER A 459 15.43 8.15 -2.59
C SER A 459 15.61 7.49 -3.97
N ILE A 460 16.47 8.05 -4.82
CA ILE A 460 16.78 7.49 -6.14
C ILE A 460 17.46 6.12 -5.99
N ARG A 461 18.43 5.98 -5.07
CA ARG A 461 19.09 4.70 -4.77
C ARG A 461 18.11 3.65 -4.22
N GLN A 462 17.14 4.04 -3.40
CA GLN A 462 16.09 3.15 -2.93
C GLN A 462 15.21 2.63 -4.08
N GLN A 463 14.91 3.47 -5.07
CA GLN A 463 14.22 3.02 -6.28
C GLN A 463 15.08 2.05 -7.09
N ALA A 464 16.39 2.32 -7.24
CA ALA A 464 17.32 1.39 -7.89
C ALA A 464 17.41 0.05 -7.15
N GLU A 465 17.39 0.06 -5.81
CA GLU A 465 17.35 -1.17 -5.00
C GLU A 465 16.02 -1.93 -5.15
N ALA A 466 14.91 -1.23 -5.32
CA ALA A 466 13.63 -1.87 -5.65
C ALA A 466 13.65 -2.58 -7.02
N LEU A 467 14.62 -2.24 -7.89
CA LEU A 467 14.89 -2.90 -9.18
C LEU A 467 16.11 -3.85 -9.12
N SER A 468 16.55 -4.28 -7.94
CA SER A 468 17.65 -5.26 -7.80
C SER A 468 17.24 -6.68 -8.25
N ASP A 469 18.23 -7.51 -8.52
CA ASP A 469 18.00 -8.89 -8.97
C ASP A 469 17.23 -9.73 -7.96
N SER A 470 17.47 -9.52 -6.65
CA SER A 470 16.72 -10.19 -5.59
C SER A 470 15.24 -9.80 -5.61
N ARG A 471 14.94 -8.53 -5.88
CA ARG A 471 13.55 -8.04 -6.03
C ARG A 471 12.90 -8.53 -7.31
N LEU A 472 13.66 -8.62 -8.39
CA LEU A 472 13.21 -9.23 -9.64
C LEU A 472 12.75 -10.67 -9.42
N GLN A 473 13.61 -11.51 -8.82
CA GLN A 473 13.27 -12.91 -8.54
C GLN A 473 12.05 -13.03 -7.63
N HIS A 474 11.96 -12.19 -6.61
CA HIS A 474 10.80 -12.15 -5.74
C HIS A 474 9.50 -11.82 -6.51
N THR A 475 9.52 -10.78 -7.35
CA THR A 475 8.36 -10.36 -8.15
C THR A 475 7.91 -11.45 -9.13
N LEU A 476 8.85 -12.12 -9.78
CA LEU A 476 8.56 -13.23 -10.70
C LEU A 476 8.00 -14.45 -9.97
N ALA A 477 8.53 -14.78 -8.80
CA ALA A 477 8.00 -15.84 -7.95
C ALA A 477 6.56 -15.56 -7.50
N GLN A 478 6.23 -14.31 -7.22
CA GLN A 478 4.85 -13.92 -6.90
C GLN A 478 3.90 -14.14 -8.09
N ALA A 479 4.33 -13.81 -9.31
CA ALA A 479 3.52 -14.02 -10.52
C ALA A 479 3.17 -15.49 -10.72
N GLY A 480 4.13 -16.39 -10.52
CA GLY A 480 3.88 -17.84 -10.59
C GLY A 480 2.89 -18.37 -9.55
N ARG A 481 2.75 -17.67 -8.41
CA ARG A 481 1.83 -18.04 -7.32
C ARG A 481 0.45 -17.40 -7.44
N SER A 482 0.33 -16.23 -8.08
CA SER A 482 -0.92 -15.47 -8.18
C SER A 482 -1.99 -16.14 -9.04
N HIS A 483 -1.65 -17.19 -9.79
CA HIS A 483 -2.61 -18.01 -10.54
C HIS A 483 -3.42 -18.95 -9.63
N ARG A 484 -3.04 -19.14 -8.36
CA ARG A 484 -3.85 -19.87 -7.38
C ARG A 484 -4.97 -18.93 -6.94
N ARG A 485 -6.21 -19.33 -7.22
CA ARG A 485 -7.41 -18.57 -6.87
C ARG A 485 -7.45 -18.33 -5.36
N VAL A 486 -7.26 -17.08 -4.97
CA VAL A 486 -7.72 -16.63 -3.65
C VAL A 486 -9.24 -16.60 -3.73
N ASP A 487 -9.90 -17.27 -2.79
CA ASP A 487 -11.36 -17.18 -2.66
C ASP A 487 -11.72 -15.72 -2.38
N PRO A 488 -12.40 -15.01 -3.29
CA PRO A 488 -12.82 -13.62 -3.09
C PRO A 488 -13.82 -13.49 -1.92
N GLN A 489 -14.38 -14.62 -1.44
CA GLN A 489 -15.23 -14.67 -0.26
C GLN A 489 -14.47 -14.83 1.05
N LEU A 490 -13.14 -14.92 1.02
CA LEU A 490 -12.35 -14.94 2.24
C LEU A 490 -12.43 -13.56 2.91
N ARG A 491 -13.56 -13.33 3.55
CA ARG A 491 -13.76 -12.24 4.51
C ARG A 491 -12.83 -12.52 5.67
N ILE A 492 -11.64 -11.94 5.64
CA ILE A 492 -10.82 -11.89 6.85
C ILE A 492 -11.69 -11.16 7.85
N PRO A 493 -12.13 -11.80 8.93
CA PRO A 493 -12.94 -11.12 9.91
C PRO A 493 -12.04 -10.15 10.71
N LEU A 494 -11.82 -8.98 10.15
CA LEU A 494 -11.40 -7.80 10.89
C LEU A 494 -12.60 -7.28 11.69
N GLY A 495 -13.08 -8.03 12.59
CA GLY A 495 -14.29 -7.81 13.38
C GLY A 495 -14.48 -8.92 14.39
N MET A 496 -13.42 -9.71 14.63
CA MET A 496 -13.38 -10.62 15.75
C MET A 496 -13.43 -9.80 17.05
N ASN A 497 -14.08 -10.34 18.08
CA ASN A 497 -14.27 -9.70 19.37
C ASN A 497 -12.98 -9.05 19.90
N LEU A 498 -12.79 -7.78 19.61
CA LEU A 498 -11.59 -6.99 19.95
C LEU A 498 -11.44 -6.75 21.46
N LYS A 499 -12.41 -7.18 22.26
CA LYS A 499 -12.29 -7.25 23.71
C LYS A 499 -11.36 -8.38 24.17
N ASP A 500 -11.17 -9.41 23.33
CA ASP A 500 -10.23 -10.48 23.62
C ASP A 500 -8.79 -10.02 23.27
N PRO A 501 -7.90 -9.91 24.26
CA PRO A 501 -6.52 -9.47 24.04
C PRO A 501 -5.72 -10.42 23.13
N TRP A 502 -6.06 -11.70 23.08
CA TRP A 502 -5.37 -12.69 22.27
C TRP A 502 -5.74 -12.56 20.78
N ILE A 503 -7.02 -12.34 20.48
CA ILE A 503 -7.46 -12.04 19.11
C ILE A 503 -6.73 -10.83 18.58
N ARG A 504 -6.59 -9.78 19.42
CA ARG A 504 -5.84 -8.58 19.07
C ARG A 504 -4.36 -8.85 18.80
N ARG A 505 -3.69 -9.63 19.66
CA ARG A 505 -2.28 -10.00 19.48
C ARG A 505 -2.08 -10.76 18.17
N ARG A 506 -2.96 -11.72 17.83
CA ARG A 506 -2.93 -12.44 16.55
C ARG A 506 -3.11 -11.50 15.36
N GLU A 507 -4.07 -10.61 15.44
CA GLU A 507 -4.31 -9.62 14.36
C GLU A 507 -3.09 -8.69 14.16
N MET A 508 -2.49 -8.20 15.23
CA MET A 508 -1.28 -7.38 15.16
C MET A 508 -0.10 -8.14 14.54
N ALA A 509 0.09 -9.41 14.91
CA ALA A 509 1.12 -10.25 14.34
C ALA A 509 0.89 -10.47 12.83
N VAL A 510 -0.32 -10.81 12.42
CA VAL A 510 -0.68 -10.98 11.00
C VAL A 510 -0.48 -9.69 10.22
N ARG A 511 -0.90 -8.53 10.75
CA ARG A 511 -0.68 -7.24 10.11
C ARG A 511 0.80 -6.90 9.94
N ARG A 512 1.62 -7.18 10.94
CA ARG A 512 3.08 -7.00 10.86
C ARG A 512 3.69 -7.87 9.76
N LEU A 513 3.29 -9.12 9.67
CA LEU A 513 3.76 -10.06 8.65
C LEU A 513 3.30 -9.68 7.24
N LEU A 514 2.07 -9.20 7.09
CA LEU A 514 1.56 -8.64 5.84
C LEU A 514 2.35 -7.40 5.41
N ALA A 515 2.58 -6.48 6.32
CA ALA A 515 3.34 -5.25 6.05
C ALA A 515 4.80 -5.55 5.62
N ARG A 516 5.38 -6.66 6.11
CA ARG A 516 6.72 -7.13 5.73
C ARG A 516 6.74 -8.00 4.47
N GLY A 517 5.58 -8.29 3.86
CA GLY A 517 5.46 -9.14 2.69
C GLY A 517 5.77 -10.63 2.96
N VAL A 518 5.74 -11.05 4.21
CA VAL A 518 5.96 -12.45 4.62
C VAL A 518 4.74 -13.30 4.28
N LEU A 519 3.55 -12.84 4.67
CA LEU A 519 2.29 -13.54 4.42
C LEU A 519 1.74 -13.20 3.03
N ARG A 520 1.25 -14.24 2.33
CA ARG A 520 0.71 -14.17 0.96
C ARG A 520 -0.49 -15.09 0.78
N SER A 521 -0.51 -16.22 1.48
CA SER A 521 -1.59 -17.21 1.42
C SER A 521 -2.76 -16.76 2.26
N ALA A 522 -3.95 -16.64 1.63
CA ALA A 522 -5.18 -16.32 2.34
C ALA A 522 -5.54 -17.38 3.38
N ASP A 523 -5.28 -18.65 3.06
CA ASP A 523 -5.55 -19.77 3.97
C ASP A 523 -4.64 -19.71 5.18
N LEU A 524 -3.36 -19.39 5.01
CA LEU A 524 -2.43 -19.21 6.12
C LEU A 524 -2.80 -18.01 6.99
N ILE A 525 -3.19 -16.89 6.38
CA ILE A 525 -3.70 -15.71 7.11
C ILE A 525 -4.92 -16.11 7.96
N ALA A 526 -5.89 -16.81 7.36
CA ALA A 526 -7.08 -17.28 8.05
C ALA A 526 -6.75 -18.27 9.17
N ALA A 527 -5.79 -19.16 8.96
CA ALA A 527 -5.31 -20.09 9.97
C ALA A 527 -4.67 -19.36 11.17
N LEU A 528 -3.75 -18.43 10.91
CA LEU A 528 -3.07 -17.64 11.94
C LEU A 528 -4.02 -16.77 12.77
N LEU A 529 -5.10 -16.25 12.17
CA LEU A 529 -6.12 -15.48 12.87
C LEU A 529 -7.03 -16.36 13.74
N ARG A 530 -7.32 -17.59 13.32
CA ARG A 530 -8.33 -18.45 13.94
C ARG A 530 -7.77 -19.49 14.92
N VAL A 531 -6.57 -20.01 14.66
CA VAL A 531 -5.91 -20.94 15.59
C VAL A 531 -5.36 -20.15 16.77
N ALA A 532 -5.77 -20.51 17.96
CA ALA A 532 -5.47 -19.81 19.20
C ALA A 532 -4.21 -20.38 19.85
N PRO A 533 -3.01 -19.78 19.70
CA PRO A 533 -1.80 -20.31 20.31
C PRO A 533 -1.92 -20.38 21.84
N GLU A 534 -2.61 -19.45 22.46
CA GLU A 534 -2.84 -19.40 23.91
C GLU A 534 -3.67 -20.59 24.47
N ARG A 535 -4.30 -21.33 23.58
CA ARG A 535 -5.01 -22.59 23.94
C ARG A 535 -4.20 -23.86 23.68
N MET A 536 -3.09 -23.70 22.94
CA MET A 536 -2.22 -24.77 22.49
C MET A 536 -0.88 -24.81 23.24
N MET A 537 -0.54 -23.69 23.89
CA MET A 537 0.68 -23.51 24.69
C MET A 537 0.39 -22.51 25.82
N GLY A 538 1.29 -22.37 26.77
CA GLY A 538 1.12 -21.41 27.87
C GLY A 538 1.02 -19.94 27.36
N PRO A 539 0.36 -19.05 28.14
CA PRO A 539 0.19 -17.65 27.74
C PRO A 539 1.49 -16.90 27.42
N ASP A 540 2.55 -17.14 28.21
CA ASP A 540 3.85 -16.48 28.02
C ASP A 540 4.52 -16.95 26.72
N GLU A 541 4.48 -18.25 26.44
CA GLU A 541 5.00 -18.82 25.21
C GLU A 541 4.20 -18.33 23.99
N ALA A 542 2.87 -18.33 24.09
CA ALA A 542 2.01 -17.80 23.03
C ALA A 542 2.28 -16.30 22.75
N GLY A 543 2.51 -15.52 23.80
CA GLY A 543 2.91 -14.12 23.69
C GLY A 543 4.23 -13.97 22.94
N ALA A 544 5.25 -14.72 23.35
CA ALA A 544 6.57 -14.72 22.72
C ALA A 544 6.52 -15.13 21.23
N VAL A 545 5.74 -16.17 20.90
CA VAL A 545 5.52 -16.59 19.50
C VAL A 545 4.91 -15.48 18.67
N LEU A 546 3.84 -14.84 19.13
CA LEU A 546 3.15 -13.78 18.40
C LEU A 546 3.96 -12.48 18.27
N GLU A 547 4.88 -12.23 19.20
CA GLU A 547 5.80 -11.08 19.15
C GLU A 547 7.03 -11.33 18.27
N GLY A 548 7.21 -12.55 17.79
CA GLY A 548 8.37 -12.97 17.00
C GLY A 548 9.59 -13.32 17.87
N ALA A 549 9.44 -13.31 19.19
CA ALA A 549 10.49 -13.73 20.12
C ALA A 549 10.73 -15.23 20.05
N THR A 550 11.97 -15.66 20.29
CA THR A 550 12.29 -17.09 20.39
C THR A 550 11.95 -17.57 21.80
N PRO A 551 11.00 -18.52 21.98
CA PRO A 551 10.79 -19.09 23.30
C PRO A 551 12.04 -19.83 23.78
N PRO A 552 12.37 -19.80 25.08
CA PRO A 552 13.55 -20.43 25.64
C PRO A 552 13.38 -21.94 25.82
N VAL A 553 13.08 -22.68 24.75
CA VAL A 553 12.97 -24.13 24.82
C VAL A 553 14.26 -24.77 24.38
N LEU A 554 15.06 -25.18 25.34
CA LEU A 554 16.24 -26.00 25.14
C LEU A 554 15.81 -27.48 25.14
N ALA A 555 15.98 -28.15 24.00
CA ALA A 555 15.88 -29.61 23.94
C ALA A 555 17.22 -30.19 23.53
N GLU A 556 17.67 -31.17 24.28
CA GLU A 556 18.87 -31.94 23.92
C GLU A 556 18.67 -32.64 22.57
N GLY A 557 19.57 -32.37 21.62
CA GLY A 557 19.67 -33.09 20.37
C GLY A 557 19.13 -32.39 19.10
N LEU A 558 18.02 -31.68 19.18
CA LEU A 558 17.51 -30.84 18.07
C LEU A 558 17.50 -29.38 18.51
N LEU A 559 18.16 -28.53 17.75
CA LEU A 559 18.15 -27.11 18.05
C LEU A 559 16.81 -26.51 17.63
N PRO A 560 16.09 -25.79 18.53
CA PRO A 560 14.91 -25.09 18.13
C PRO A 560 15.29 -24.01 17.10
N VAL A 561 14.60 -24.02 15.98
CA VAL A 561 14.45 -22.80 15.15
C VAL A 561 13.65 -21.82 15.98
N SER A 562 13.93 -20.53 15.85
CA SER A 562 13.04 -19.52 16.40
C SER A 562 11.61 -19.83 15.95
N LEU A 563 10.76 -20.26 16.86
CA LEU A 563 9.33 -20.50 16.61
C LEU A 563 8.54 -19.19 16.61
N GLY A 564 9.24 -18.05 16.60
CA GLY A 564 8.62 -16.75 16.38
C GLY A 564 7.75 -16.80 15.13
N ILE A 565 6.60 -16.16 15.18
CA ILE A 565 5.61 -16.20 14.09
C ILE A 565 6.19 -15.76 12.74
N ASP A 566 7.26 -14.98 12.73
CA ASP A 566 7.94 -14.54 11.51
C ASP A 566 8.59 -15.72 10.77
N VAL A 567 9.28 -16.60 11.49
CA VAL A 567 9.92 -17.81 10.92
C VAL A 567 8.87 -18.85 10.55
N LEU A 568 7.88 -19.05 11.44
CA LEU A 568 6.79 -19.98 11.22
C LEU A 568 5.98 -19.60 9.96
N ALA A 569 5.59 -18.35 9.83
CA ALA A 569 4.85 -17.86 8.66
C ALA A 569 5.68 -17.98 7.37
N THR A 570 6.97 -17.60 7.41
CA THR A 570 7.87 -17.73 6.25
C THR A 570 8.00 -19.19 5.80
N GLY A 571 8.14 -20.10 6.75
CA GLY A 571 8.27 -21.53 6.44
C GLY A 571 6.97 -22.15 5.94
N LEU A 572 5.83 -21.82 6.54
CA LEU A 572 4.53 -22.33 6.09
C LEU A 572 4.12 -21.77 4.72
N GLU A 573 4.45 -20.51 4.42
CA GLU A 573 4.31 -19.94 3.07
C GLU A 573 5.17 -20.69 2.03
N ALA A 574 6.37 -21.11 2.43
CA ALA A 574 7.28 -21.85 1.57
C ALA A 574 6.90 -23.32 1.41
N LEU A 575 6.27 -23.91 2.44
CA LEU A 575 5.78 -25.29 2.46
C LEU A 575 4.58 -25.47 1.51
N GLU A 576 3.74 -24.44 1.38
CA GLU A 576 2.52 -24.42 0.55
C GLU A 576 1.64 -25.67 0.76
N PRO A 577 1.13 -25.92 1.98
CA PRO A 577 0.20 -27.01 2.21
C PRO A 577 -1.15 -26.71 1.55
N GLU A 578 -1.77 -27.72 0.94
CA GLU A 578 -3.02 -27.61 0.21
C GLU A 578 -4.13 -28.47 0.82
N PRO A 579 -5.41 -28.10 0.67
CA PRO A 579 -6.52 -28.94 1.10
C PRO A 579 -6.45 -30.34 0.52
N GLY A 580 -6.71 -31.34 1.36
CA GLY A 580 -6.69 -32.76 0.99
C GLY A 580 -5.32 -33.44 1.04
N GLN A 581 -4.23 -32.70 1.26
CA GLN A 581 -2.88 -33.28 1.34
C GLN A 581 -2.61 -33.98 2.66
N VAL A 582 -1.62 -34.89 2.63
CA VAL A 582 -1.01 -35.49 3.81
C VAL A 582 0.25 -34.73 4.15
N VAL A 583 0.29 -34.11 5.33
CA VAL A 583 1.41 -33.26 5.79
C VAL A 583 2.01 -33.87 7.06
N ALA A 584 3.32 -33.89 7.16
CA ALA A 584 4.00 -34.34 8.37
C ALA A 584 4.69 -33.18 9.09
N ASP A 585 4.50 -33.08 10.42
CA ASP A 585 5.35 -32.32 11.34
C ASP A 585 6.29 -33.29 12.05
N LEU A 586 7.56 -33.28 11.70
CA LEU A 586 8.56 -34.23 12.23
C LEU A 586 9.21 -33.76 13.53
N THR A 587 8.75 -32.66 14.10
CA THR A 587 9.29 -32.12 15.36
C THR A 587 8.32 -32.14 16.50
N GLY A 588 7.02 -32.12 16.23
CA GLY A 588 5.91 -32.38 17.15
C GLY A 588 5.90 -31.68 18.51
N ARG A 589 6.70 -30.58 18.62
CA ARG A 589 6.92 -29.91 19.90
C ARG A 589 5.89 -28.83 20.23
N SER A 590 5.05 -28.51 19.27
CA SER A 590 4.05 -27.47 19.44
C SER A 590 2.72 -27.89 18.84
N ALA A 591 1.71 -28.02 19.68
CA ALA A 591 0.35 -28.25 19.23
C ALA A 591 -0.13 -27.14 18.26
N TYR A 592 0.41 -25.95 18.39
CA TYR A 592 0.05 -24.81 17.52
C TYR A 592 0.40 -25.05 16.04
N VAL A 593 1.59 -25.59 15.76
CA VAL A 593 1.99 -25.92 14.38
C VAL A 593 1.09 -27.00 13.79
N GLY A 594 0.87 -28.09 14.52
CA GLY A 594 -0.04 -29.17 14.10
C GLY A 594 -1.46 -28.66 13.84
N ALA A 595 -1.96 -27.74 14.66
CA ALA A 595 -3.27 -27.12 14.48
C ALA A 595 -3.33 -26.18 13.25
N LEU A 596 -2.27 -25.43 12.96
CA LEU A 596 -2.17 -24.64 11.73
C LEU A 596 -2.19 -25.53 10.50
N LEU A 597 -1.38 -26.60 10.50
CA LEU A 597 -1.31 -27.57 9.40
C LEU A 597 -2.66 -28.28 9.20
N SER A 598 -3.30 -28.74 10.30
CA SER A 598 -4.64 -29.34 10.28
C SER A 598 -5.66 -28.45 9.57
N ARG A 599 -5.64 -27.15 9.89
CA ARG A 599 -6.55 -26.19 9.28
C ARG A 599 -6.24 -25.93 7.81
N LEU A 600 -4.96 -25.88 7.44
CA LEU A 600 -4.53 -25.63 6.06
C LEU A 600 -4.89 -26.79 5.13
N VAL A 601 -4.73 -28.03 5.58
CA VAL A 601 -5.11 -29.19 4.77
C VAL A 601 -6.61 -29.52 4.82
N GLY A 602 -7.34 -28.93 5.77
CA GLY A 602 -8.78 -29.09 5.90
C GLY A 602 -9.22 -30.52 6.28
N PRO A 603 -10.54 -30.76 6.37
CA PRO A 603 -11.07 -32.04 6.87
C PRO A 603 -10.81 -33.24 5.93
N SER A 604 -10.53 -33.01 4.65
CA SER A 604 -10.17 -34.06 3.68
C SER A 604 -8.68 -34.38 3.68
N GLY A 605 -7.85 -33.56 4.31
CA GLY A 605 -6.41 -33.77 4.47
C GLY A 605 -6.10 -34.46 5.79
N ARG A 606 -4.84 -34.86 5.95
CA ARG A 606 -4.33 -35.51 7.19
C ARG A 606 -3.00 -34.92 7.61
N VAL A 607 -2.81 -34.75 8.91
CA VAL A 607 -1.55 -34.32 9.52
C VAL A 607 -0.97 -35.45 10.35
N ILE A 608 0.29 -35.78 10.13
CA ILE A 608 1.06 -36.74 10.94
C ILE A 608 2.04 -35.92 11.78
N VAL A 609 1.96 -36.03 13.09
CA VAL A 609 2.86 -35.34 14.02
C VAL A 609 3.75 -36.37 14.71
N ASN A 610 5.06 -36.31 14.49
CA ASN A 610 6.03 -37.11 15.24
C ASN A 610 6.43 -36.32 16.49
N GLN A 611 6.06 -36.85 17.66
CA GLN A 611 6.38 -36.29 18.96
C GLN A 611 7.51 -37.10 19.63
N PRO A 612 8.56 -36.42 20.18
CA PRO A 612 9.62 -37.14 20.88
C PRO A 612 9.15 -37.69 22.21
N LEU A 613 9.67 -38.86 22.57
CA LEU A 613 9.50 -39.41 23.92
C LEU A 613 10.37 -38.65 24.96
N PRO A 614 9.91 -38.45 26.21
CA PRO A 614 8.61 -38.89 26.73
C PRO A 614 7.44 -38.08 26.10
N GLU A 615 6.30 -38.74 26.03
CA GLU A 615 5.06 -38.14 25.53
C GLU A 615 4.66 -36.89 26.33
N ASP A 616 4.13 -35.88 25.64
CA ASP A 616 3.39 -34.76 26.22
C ASP A 616 1.88 -35.00 26.04
N PRO A 617 1.18 -35.52 27.07
CA PRO A 617 -0.24 -35.87 26.96
C PRO A 617 -1.13 -34.67 26.63
N ALA A 618 -0.75 -33.45 27.05
CA ALA A 618 -1.54 -32.24 26.79
C ALA A 618 -1.49 -31.88 25.30
N THR A 619 -0.31 -31.89 24.71
CA THR A 619 -0.11 -31.67 23.28
C THR A 619 -0.77 -32.76 22.45
N THR A 620 -0.63 -34.02 22.82
CA THR A 620 -1.27 -35.16 22.14
C THR A 620 -2.80 -35.01 22.14
N THR A 621 -3.40 -34.79 23.29
CA THR A 621 -4.86 -34.62 23.43
C THR A 621 -5.37 -33.41 22.61
N ALA A 622 -4.66 -32.28 22.65
CA ALA A 622 -5.04 -31.08 21.90
C ALA A 622 -5.00 -31.30 20.40
N LEU A 623 -4.02 -32.05 19.89
CA LEU A 623 -3.88 -32.35 18.47
C LEU A 623 -4.90 -33.39 17.98
N GLU A 624 -5.11 -34.47 18.71
CA GLU A 624 -6.06 -35.53 18.32
C GLU A 624 -7.52 -35.05 18.34
N ALA A 625 -7.84 -34.06 19.19
CA ALA A 625 -9.15 -33.40 19.20
C ALA A 625 -9.48 -32.67 17.89
N LEU A 626 -8.50 -32.42 16.99
CA LEU A 626 -8.74 -31.81 15.70
C LEU A 626 -9.32 -32.77 14.65
N GLY A 627 -9.31 -34.07 14.91
CA GLY A 627 -9.99 -35.09 14.10
C GLY A 627 -9.27 -35.52 12.81
N ASN A 628 -8.37 -34.72 12.28
CA ASN A 628 -7.56 -35.04 11.08
C ASN A 628 -6.05 -35.07 11.39
N VAL A 629 -5.67 -35.11 12.67
CA VAL A 629 -4.29 -35.21 13.16
C VAL A 629 -4.04 -36.56 13.78
N THR A 630 -2.94 -37.18 13.43
CA THR A 630 -2.43 -38.42 14.06
C THR A 630 -1.10 -38.14 14.75
N VAL A 631 -1.04 -38.31 16.05
CA VAL A 631 0.20 -38.16 16.83
C VAL A 631 0.92 -39.49 16.92
N ARG A 632 2.23 -39.47 16.69
CA ARG A 632 3.13 -40.63 16.79
C ARG A 632 4.22 -40.31 17.79
N CYS A 633 4.17 -40.93 18.97
CA CYS A 633 5.24 -40.82 19.95
C CYS A 633 6.38 -41.77 19.55
N VAL A 634 7.52 -41.23 19.24
CA VAL A 634 8.67 -41.96 18.70
C VAL A 634 9.96 -41.60 19.45
N PRO A 635 10.95 -42.50 19.53
CA PRO A 635 12.28 -42.15 20.01
C PRO A 635 12.89 -40.98 19.22
N GLN A 636 13.79 -40.25 19.84
CA GLN A 636 14.36 -39.03 19.26
C GLN A 636 15.15 -39.29 17.95
N ASP A 637 15.79 -40.39 17.81
CA ASP A 637 16.49 -40.87 16.60
C ASP A 637 15.53 -41.26 15.47
N ALA A 638 14.28 -41.56 15.78
CA ALA A 638 13.23 -41.90 14.85
C ALA A 638 12.31 -40.71 14.44
N LEU A 639 12.53 -39.52 15.00
CA LEU A 639 11.69 -38.36 14.73
C LEU A 639 11.55 -38.01 13.23
N LEU A 640 12.63 -38.17 12.49
CA LEU A 640 12.65 -37.88 11.05
C LEU A 640 12.14 -39.03 10.18
N ASN A 641 11.56 -40.10 10.76
CA ASN A 641 11.09 -41.27 10.02
C ASN A 641 9.56 -41.25 9.85
N LEU A 642 9.09 -41.49 8.65
CA LEU A 642 7.66 -41.63 8.33
C LEU A 642 7.30 -43.05 7.89
N PRO A 643 6.09 -43.55 8.20
CA PRO A 643 5.64 -44.85 7.76
C PRO A 643 5.32 -44.92 6.26
N GLU A 644 5.02 -43.79 5.65
CA GLU A 644 4.63 -43.66 4.27
C GLU A 644 5.07 -42.29 3.70
N PRO A 645 5.28 -42.17 2.40
CA PRO A 645 5.57 -40.86 1.77
C PRO A 645 4.38 -39.91 1.88
N VAL A 646 4.69 -38.63 2.13
CA VAL A 646 3.71 -37.55 2.30
C VAL A 646 3.88 -36.44 1.25
N ASP A 647 2.87 -35.58 1.15
CA ASP A 647 2.90 -34.46 0.20
C ASP A 647 3.80 -33.32 0.71
N ARG A 648 3.80 -33.07 2.04
CA ARG A 648 4.56 -31.99 2.65
C ARG A 648 5.20 -32.41 3.97
N ILE A 649 6.40 -31.91 4.24
CA ILE A 649 7.12 -32.14 5.50
C ILE A 649 7.52 -30.80 6.11
N TRP A 650 7.12 -30.58 7.34
CA TRP A 650 7.59 -29.51 8.19
C TRP A 650 8.58 -30.03 9.24
N ILE A 651 9.73 -29.34 9.37
CA ILE A 651 10.70 -29.63 10.44
C ILE A 651 10.94 -28.30 11.17
N GLY A 652 10.31 -28.14 12.33
CA GLY A 652 10.38 -26.95 13.19
C GLY A 652 11.63 -26.90 14.06
N ALA A 653 12.72 -27.54 13.64
CA ALA A 653 14.00 -27.54 14.32
C ALA A 653 15.14 -27.33 13.32
N ALA A 654 16.23 -26.70 13.78
CA ALA A 654 17.42 -26.59 12.98
C ALA A 654 18.24 -27.88 12.98
N LEU A 655 18.64 -28.32 11.81
CA LEU A 655 19.46 -29.49 11.63
C LEU A 655 20.90 -29.09 11.25
N PRO A 656 21.93 -29.71 11.86
CA PRO A 656 23.31 -29.39 11.55
C PRO A 656 23.74 -29.84 10.15
N ARG A 657 23.00 -30.80 9.57
CA ARG A 657 23.22 -31.38 8.22
C ARG A 657 21.90 -31.61 7.53
N ARG A 658 21.94 -31.68 6.21
CA ARG A 658 20.76 -32.00 5.39
C ARG A 658 20.21 -33.39 5.72
N PRO A 659 18.91 -33.49 6.02
CA PRO A 659 18.26 -34.79 6.16
C PRO A 659 17.96 -35.41 4.79
N ALA A 660 17.96 -36.73 4.71
CA ALA A 660 17.56 -37.48 3.50
C ALA A 660 16.03 -37.60 3.45
N LEU A 661 15.34 -36.53 3.03
CA LEU A 661 13.86 -36.47 3.01
C LEU A 661 13.22 -37.00 1.73
N ALA A 662 13.97 -37.12 0.64
CA ALA A 662 13.42 -37.53 -0.66
C ALA A 662 12.63 -38.85 -0.62
N PRO A 663 13.03 -39.91 0.11
CA PRO A 663 12.26 -41.14 0.18
C PRO A 663 10.93 -41.00 0.94
N MET A 664 10.78 -39.94 1.73
CA MET A 664 9.59 -39.66 2.55
C MET A 664 8.62 -38.68 1.86
N LEU A 665 8.98 -38.15 0.70
CA LEU A 665 8.15 -37.25 -0.07
C LEU A 665 7.56 -37.98 -1.30
N LYS A 666 6.30 -37.74 -1.57
CA LYS A 666 5.67 -38.14 -2.83
C LYS A 666 6.30 -37.37 -4.00
N PRO A 667 6.12 -37.81 -5.26
CA PRO A 667 6.41 -36.97 -6.42
C PRO A 667 5.79 -35.58 -6.27
N GLU A 668 6.54 -34.53 -6.62
CA GLU A 668 6.14 -33.13 -6.40
C GLU A 668 6.00 -32.72 -4.90
N GLY A 669 6.44 -33.58 -4.00
CA GLY A 669 6.43 -33.32 -2.57
C GLY A 669 7.45 -32.26 -2.17
N ARG A 670 7.18 -31.59 -1.05
CA ARG A 670 8.01 -30.50 -0.55
C ARG A 670 8.26 -30.60 0.95
N ALA A 671 9.48 -30.26 1.34
CA ALA A 671 9.83 -30.12 2.77
C ALA A 671 10.38 -28.72 3.05
N VAL A 672 10.18 -28.24 4.28
CA VAL A 672 10.80 -27.02 4.80
C VAL A 672 11.56 -27.38 6.09
N VAL A 673 12.82 -26.97 6.13
CA VAL A 673 13.73 -27.24 7.25
C VAL A 673 14.74 -26.11 7.39
N ALA A 674 15.14 -25.81 8.63
CA ALA A 674 16.28 -24.94 8.89
C ALA A 674 17.58 -25.75 8.91
N ILE A 675 18.61 -25.29 8.20
CA ILE A 675 19.91 -25.97 8.11
C ILE A 675 21.01 -24.98 8.55
N GLY A 676 21.85 -25.41 9.46
CA GLY A 676 23.00 -24.60 9.90
C GLY A 676 23.60 -25.09 11.21
N PRO A 677 24.84 -24.65 11.51
CA PRO A 677 25.54 -25.03 12.73
C PRO A 677 24.93 -24.36 13.97
N ARG A 678 25.09 -25.02 15.11
CA ARG A 678 24.67 -24.51 16.41
C ARG A 678 25.27 -23.12 16.69
N PHE A 679 24.43 -22.17 17.15
CA PHE A 679 24.83 -20.79 17.49
C PHE A 679 25.41 -19.92 16.36
N ARG A 680 25.17 -20.28 15.11
CA ARG A 680 25.49 -19.48 13.93
C ARG A 680 24.28 -19.26 13.05
N ARG A 681 24.43 -18.42 12.05
CA ARG A 681 23.40 -18.14 11.04
C ARG A 681 22.91 -19.44 10.39
N GLN A 682 21.60 -19.59 10.29
CA GLN A 682 20.93 -20.76 9.71
C GLN A 682 20.17 -20.34 8.47
N ASP A 683 20.07 -21.22 7.48
CA ASP A 683 19.28 -21.00 6.30
C ASP A 683 17.99 -21.82 6.40
N LEU A 684 16.84 -21.15 6.22
CA LEU A 684 15.55 -21.82 6.03
C LEU A 684 15.47 -22.26 4.57
N VAL A 685 15.33 -23.56 4.33
CA VAL A 685 15.48 -24.18 3.03
C VAL A 685 14.23 -24.95 2.67
N THR A 686 13.78 -24.83 1.43
CA THR A 686 12.83 -25.77 0.82
C THR A 686 13.59 -26.86 0.06
N LEU A 687 13.13 -28.09 0.24
CA LEU A 687 13.54 -29.26 -0.54
C LEU A 687 12.33 -29.74 -1.33
N ARG A 688 12.47 -29.86 -2.66
CA ARG A 688 11.41 -30.36 -3.56
C ARG A 688 11.91 -31.63 -4.28
N VAL A 689 10.99 -32.53 -4.54
CA VAL A 689 11.26 -33.70 -5.40
C VAL A 689 10.61 -33.43 -6.76
N GLU A 690 11.43 -33.17 -7.79
CA GLU A 690 10.99 -32.95 -9.16
C GLU A 690 11.70 -33.97 -10.08
N ALA A 691 10.95 -34.76 -10.85
CA ALA A 691 11.47 -35.80 -11.73
C ALA A 691 12.49 -36.75 -11.06
N GLY A 692 12.30 -37.06 -9.79
CA GLY A 692 13.17 -37.94 -8.99
C GLY A 692 14.45 -37.28 -8.47
N GLN A 693 14.64 -35.99 -8.70
CA GLN A 693 15.75 -35.20 -8.17
C GLN A 693 15.31 -34.29 -7.04
N THR A 694 16.18 -34.05 -6.06
CA THR A 694 15.94 -33.10 -5.00
C THR A 694 16.46 -31.73 -5.40
N ILE A 695 15.55 -30.75 -5.52
CA ILE A 695 15.87 -29.35 -5.76
C ILE A 695 15.80 -28.60 -4.43
N GLU A 696 16.82 -27.81 -4.17
CA GLU A 696 16.93 -26.99 -2.97
C GLU A 696 16.85 -25.50 -3.27
N GLN A 697 16.11 -24.76 -2.42
CA GLN A 697 16.05 -23.32 -2.50
C GLN A 697 16.13 -22.70 -1.08
N ILE A 698 17.01 -21.75 -0.89
CA ILE A 698 17.06 -20.96 0.34
C ILE A 698 15.87 -19.98 0.32
N VAL A 699 15.02 -20.05 1.35
CA VAL A 699 13.82 -19.21 1.51
C VAL A 699 14.15 -17.97 2.34
N ALA A 700 14.91 -18.15 3.40
CA ALA A 700 15.33 -17.09 4.29
C ALA A 700 16.66 -17.42 4.96
N ARG A 701 17.39 -16.39 5.34
CA ARG A 701 18.60 -16.49 6.18
C ARG A 701 18.27 -15.93 7.56
N MET A 702 18.38 -16.76 8.56
CA MET A 702 17.99 -16.47 9.95
C MET A 702 19.18 -16.12 10.84
#